data_18a746cad2a9988cd4dc1808fe915afc
#
_entry.id   18a746cad2a9988cd4dc1808fe915afc
#
_cell.length_a   1.000
_cell.length_b   1.000
_cell.length_c   1.000
_cell.angle_alpha   90.00
_cell.angle_beta   90.00
_cell.angle_gamma   90.00
#
_symmetry.space_group_name_H-M   'P 1'
#
loop_
_entity.id
_entity.type
_entity.pdbx_description
1 polymer ?
#
loop_
_entity_poly.entity_id
_entity_poly.type
_entity_poly.pdbx_seq_one_letter_code
_entity_poly.pdbx_strand_id
1 'polypeptide(L)'
;MTGSLYLAAWLVAWWAVAQPGPWLGAGAVAPPALAARSGAPGGSSWHGGGPGRGGIPPGFPVLPGRHGENALGAFRLGRPTAAPAIVFVSRRALPGGGVPGLGPRGRAAATGGKLMVRSASGRVYPLLEPGRFFDVSDPAVSYDGRRIAFAAAAARESGWRIWIVGYDGRGLRPLTRSDRVLDLGRFGRAARRFQRYDDFDPAWLPDGRIIFASTRYPQIAERGDVLASNLFVVGADGRGLTRVTSERNGAEEPSVDPRTGQIVFARWWSNRHLPSDRVPGGVTTDTSLALPAPEVDLWQAVSITPDGEFMRLAGGYPRDRKRMMAYQPVVLEDGTLVGVTAEHMSLVPDPGALAVQAFPGGFAEPVWVPPPGRPAAKRGHPGPATTAAREAAGEDGARSIPIPACAPASLGGRRLVLSCDPKRTGDYGLYVASLDGGPLAPLVDLPGTDELDAAVLAPRRRPPVLSAAATPLPNDAPPTDPTTFAAHGQSFRFDCLNVFANAPVDVPIPDAPPVQEGLKIRFYAALARPEAAGGDTAVLLREAPVQSGGAVHVDGLPSDTPMFEQLVDAHGHVVRSVSGPAHVPGMNVARFGTGTKCVGCHLGHSIIPVARSSFEGKRFNAAPAARVTASSTASGTAGPPAAVDRRTVGPASDVAWIADAAEGQSIRLDWTTPIELDSLILYALGANPSSGTDLRVRECDVAFFLNGRSVARQAVRSELSPQGTKVACGGVRVDAVELRPTRTSGKVLGRERVAIAEIATVARMAEY
;
A
#
# COMPACT_ATOMS: atom_id res chain seq x y z
N MET A 1 2.54 -27.80 -56.81
CA MET A 1 1.20 -28.28 -57.17
C MET A 1 0.29 -27.77 -56.07
N THR A 2 -0.38 -26.71 -56.38
CA THR A 2 -1.81 -26.41 -56.35
C THR A 2 -2.38 -26.40 -54.92
N GLY A 3 -2.97 -25.38 -54.39
CA GLY A 3 -3.50 -24.10 -54.88
C GLY A 3 -4.12 -23.42 -53.65
N SER A 4 -3.98 -22.18 -53.51
CA SER A 4 -4.77 -21.03 -53.95
C SER A 4 -6.08 -20.80 -53.20
N LEU A 5 -6.13 -19.64 -52.51
CA LEU A 5 -7.15 -18.60 -52.55
C LEU A 5 -8.58 -18.92 -52.07
N TYR A 6 -9.01 -18.14 -51.09
CA TYR A 6 -10.21 -17.26 -51.27
C TYR A 6 -10.11 -16.02 -50.38
N LEU A 7 -10.00 -14.90 -51.06
CA LEU A 7 -10.20 -13.52 -50.65
C LEU A 7 -11.66 -13.13 -50.84
N ALA A 8 -12.02 -11.98 -50.29
CA ALA A 8 -13.14 -11.07 -50.62
C ALA A 8 -14.32 -11.11 -49.65
N ALA A 9 -14.45 -10.08 -48.85
CA ALA A 9 -15.10 -8.78 -49.13
C ALA A 9 -16.61 -8.81 -48.98
N TRP A 10 -17.14 -8.07 -48.02
CA TRP A 10 -18.40 -7.30 -48.13
C TRP A 10 -18.25 -5.97 -47.42
N LEU A 11 -17.96 -4.95 -48.19
CA LEU A 11 -18.21 -3.53 -47.95
C LEU A 11 -19.59 -3.22 -48.54
N VAL A 12 -20.19 -2.08 -48.09
CA VAL A 12 -21.20 -1.25 -48.75
C VAL A 12 -22.58 -1.19 -48.07
N ALA A 13 -22.70 -0.10 -47.36
CA ALA A 13 -23.69 0.98 -47.47
C ALA A 13 -25.16 0.71 -47.19
N TRP A 14 -25.71 1.54 -46.33
CA TRP A 14 -26.92 2.31 -46.66
C TRP A 14 -26.90 3.65 -45.94
N TRP A 15 -26.96 4.68 -46.76
CA TRP A 15 -27.06 6.09 -46.47
C TRP A 15 -28.52 6.52 -46.72
N ALA A 16 -28.99 7.49 -45.95
CA ALA A 16 -29.90 8.56 -46.29
C ALA A 16 -31.40 8.45 -45.99
N VAL A 17 -31.89 9.62 -45.58
CA VAL A 17 -33.22 10.25 -45.77
C VAL A 17 -34.20 10.04 -44.60
N ALA A 18 -34.65 11.02 -43.82
CA ALA A 18 -35.14 12.36 -44.18
C ALA A 18 -35.31 13.24 -42.94
N GLN A 19 -35.04 14.53 -43.06
CA GLN A 19 -35.69 15.64 -42.35
C GLN A 19 -36.87 16.15 -43.15
N PRO A 20 -37.74 17.17 -42.80
CA PRO A 20 -38.04 17.74 -41.46
C PRO A 20 -39.53 18.14 -41.27
N GLY A 21 -39.84 18.63 -40.06
CA GLY A 21 -40.73 19.73 -39.73
C GLY A 21 -42.25 19.51 -39.74
N PRO A 22 -43.04 20.53 -39.36
CA PRO A 22 -43.06 21.21 -38.07
C PRO A 22 -44.51 21.31 -37.50
N TRP A 23 -44.66 22.09 -36.39
CA TRP A 23 -45.84 22.89 -36.00
C TRP A 23 -46.64 22.51 -34.75
N LEU A 24 -46.70 23.55 -33.92
CA LEU A 24 -47.75 24.09 -33.03
C LEU A 24 -47.82 23.41 -31.65
N GLY A 25 -47.88 24.09 -30.58
CA GLY A 25 -48.05 25.49 -30.23
C GLY A 25 -48.55 25.59 -28.79
N ALA A 26 -48.15 26.66 -28.14
CA ALA A 26 -48.82 27.35 -27.04
C ALA A 26 -48.98 26.66 -25.67
N GLY A 27 -48.51 27.40 -24.64
CA GLY A 27 -48.96 27.26 -23.27
C GLY A 27 -47.96 27.70 -22.23
N ALA A 28 -47.65 29.00 -22.18
CA ALA A 28 -46.95 29.60 -21.05
C ALA A 28 -47.88 29.67 -19.85
N VAL A 29 -47.48 29.12 -18.71
CA VAL A 29 -48.04 29.44 -17.41
C VAL A 29 -46.88 29.82 -16.47
N ALA A 30 -46.86 31.08 -16.09
CA ALA A 30 -45.98 31.62 -15.08
C ALA A 30 -46.39 31.20 -13.66
N PRO A 31 -45.49 30.95 -12.74
CA PRO A 31 -45.84 30.79 -11.34
C PRO A 31 -46.02 32.18 -10.62
N PRO A 32 -46.88 32.24 -9.60
CA PRO A 32 -47.23 33.49 -8.93
C PRO A 32 -46.15 33.92 -7.93
N ALA A 33 -45.90 35.22 -7.94
CA ALA A 33 -45.16 35.96 -6.90
C ALA A 33 -45.90 35.92 -5.57
N LEU A 34 -45.21 35.58 -4.51
CA LEU A 34 -45.67 35.80 -3.13
C LEU A 34 -44.92 36.97 -2.49
N ALA A 35 -45.71 37.90 -2.05
CA ALA A 35 -45.38 39.20 -1.58
C ALA A 35 -44.60 39.22 -0.26
N ALA A 36 -43.74 40.23 -0.15
CA ALA A 36 -43.10 40.69 1.07
C ALA A 36 -44.12 41.14 2.14
N ARG A 37 -43.91 40.76 3.37
CA ARG A 37 -44.40 41.50 4.54
C ARG A 37 -43.26 41.95 5.40
N SER A 38 -43.13 43.26 5.49
CA SER A 38 -42.32 44.05 6.39
C SER A 38 -42.78 43.91 7.85
N GLY A 39 -41.82 43.90 8.74
CA GLY A 39 -42.04 44.04 10.17
C GLY A 39 -40.71 44.15 10.90
N ALA A 40 -40.21 45.37 11.02
CA ALA A 40 -39.28 45.73 12.11
C ALA A 40 -40.13 46.30 13.25
N PRO A 41 -39.67 46.23 14.52
CA PRO A 41 -38.65 47.17 14.95
C PRO A 41 -37.74 46.64 16.09
N GLY A 42 -36.67 47.36 16.37
CA GLY A 42 -35.94 47.24 17.62
C GLY A 42 -34.44 47.42 17.48
N GLY A 43 -33.99 48.66 17.52
CA GLY A 43 -32.59 49.00 17.46
C GLY A 43 -31.83 48.68 18.74
N SER A 44 -30.57 48.37 18.59
CA SER A 44 -29.51 48.73 19.52
C SER A 44 -28.21 48.90 18.76
N SER A 45 -27.68 50.08 18.91
CA SER A 45 -26.40 50.60 18.43
C SER A 45 -25.21 49.74 18.86
N TRP A 46 -24.35 49.37 17.90
CA TRP A 46 -22.97 49.03 18.21
C TRP A 46 -22.02 49.83 17.31
N HIS A 47 -21.21 50.62 18.01
CA HIS A 47 -20.13 51.42 17.48
C HIS A 47 -19.00 50.53 16.97
N GLY A 48 -18.30 51.04 15.97
CA GLY A 48 -17.22 50.40 15.22
C GLY A 48 -16.03 49.97 16.08
N GLY A 49 -15.46 48.85 15.68
CA GLY A 49 -14.18 48.35 16.12
C GLY A 49 -13.55 47.53 14.98
N GLY A 50 -12.33 47.87 14.65
CA GLY A 50 -11.57 47.36 13.53
C GLY A 50 -11.33 45.83 13.51
N PRO A 51 -10.62 45.29 12.51
CA PRO A 51 -10.63 43.88 12.17
C PRO A 51 -9.99 43.02 13.26
N GLY A 52 -10.85 42.33 14.00
CA GLY A 52 -10.48 41.35 15.01
C GLY A 52 -9.93 40.08 14.34
N ARG A 53 -8.75 39.71 14.73
CA ARG A 53 -8.08 38.43 14.44
C ARG A 53 -9.03 37.29 14.75
N GLY A 54 -9.32 36.45 13.74
CA GLY A 54 -10.04 35.21 13.93
C GLY A 54 -9.25 34.28 14.87
N GLY A 55 -9.81 34.07 16.06
CA GLY A 55 -9.23 33.20 17.07
C GLY A 55 -9.24 31.73 16.61
N ILE A 56 -8.11 31.10 16.73
CA ILE A 56 -7.90 29.64 16.65
C ILE A 56 -8.64 29.01 17.85
N PRO A 57 -9.37 27.90 17.70
CA PRO A 57 -9.97 27.18 18.83
C PRO A 57 -8.88 26.79 19.83
N PRO A 58 -9.12 26.89 21.17
CA PRO A 58 -8.13 26.53 22.17
C PRO A 58 -7.94 25.01 22.21
N GLY A 59 -6.73 24.52 21.96
CA GLY A 59 -6.43 23.10 22.08
C GLY A 59 -5.02 22.66 21.69
N PHE A 60 -4.20 23.54 21.14
CA PHE A 60 -2.80 23.17 20.89
C PHE A 60 -1.88 23.91 21.86
N PRO A 61 -1.11 23.20 22.71
CA PRO A 61 -0.12 23.84 23.56
C PRO A 61 1.00 24.39 22.69
N VAL A 62 1.12 25.71 22.62
CA VAL A 62 2.33 26.40 22.20
C VAL A 62 3.39 26.12 23.26
N LEU A 63 4.40 25.34 22.95
CA LEU A 63 5.54 25.13 23.83
C LEU A 63 6.32 26.45 23.90
N PRO A 64 6.53 26.99 25.14
CA PRO A 64 7.38 28.17 25.34
C PRO A 64 8.82 27.78 25.04
N GLY A 65 9.50 28.55 24.20
CA GLY A 65 10.94 28.45 23.99
C GLY A 65 11.67 28.54 25.34
N ARG A 66 12.25 27.45 25.79
CA ARG A 66 13.23 27.44 26.87
C ARG A 66 14.61 27.19 26.27
N HIS A 67 15.42 28.21 26.26
CA HIS A 67 16.85 28.06 26.25
C HIS A 67 17.26 27.18 27.43
N GLY A 68 17.67 25.96 27.14
CA GLY A 68 18.20 24.99 28.11
C GLY A 68 19.25 24.16 27.42
N GLU A 69 20.46 24.71 27.36
CA GLU A 69 21.65 23.90 27.14
C GLU A 69 21.67 22.78 28.20
N ASN A 70 21.81 21.51 27.76
CA ASN A 70 22.07 20.29 28.54
C ASN A 70 20.99 19.19 28.60
N ALA A 71 20.31 18.89 27.49
CA ALA A 71 19.57 17.64 27.36
C ALA A 71 20.05 16.76 26.18
N LEU A 72 21.26 16.98 25.67
CA LEU A 72 21.91 16.12 24.67
C LEU A 72 22.62 14.94 25.34
N GLY A 73 21.93 14.18 26.19
CA GLY A 73 22.39 12.92 26.71
C GLY A 73 22.38 11.86 25.61
N ALA A 74 23.53 11.62 25.01
CA ALA A 74 23.97 10.39 24.37
C ALA A 74 23.70 10.19 22.87
N PHE A 75 23.26 11.19 22.08
CA PHE A 75 23.40 11.11 20.62
C PHE A 75 24.73 11.77 20.19
N ARG A 76 25.65 11.01 19.57
CA ARG A 76 26.89 11.58 19.06
C ARG A 76 26.66 12.07 17.64
N LEU A 77 26.63 13.40 17.44
CA LEU A 77 26.83 13.97 16.12
C LEU A 77 28.26 13.67 15.66
N GLY A 78 28.40 13.03 14.50
CA GLY A 78 29.68 12.79 13.86
C GLY A 78 30.31 14.11 13.35
N ARG A 79 31.57 14.01 12.96
CA ARG A 79 32.19 15.11 12.20
C ARG A 79 31.56 15.19 10.81
N PRO A 80 31.55 16.39 10.15
CA PRO A 80 31.16 16.51 8.76
C PRO A 80 31.86 15.46 7.91
N THR A 81 31.06 14.70 7.14
CA THR A 81 31.61 13.60 6.32
C THR A 81 31.79 14.03 4.88
N ALA A 82 32.77 13.41 4.20
CA ALA A 82 32.87 13.53 2.76
C ALA A 82 31.66 12.88 2.11
N ALA A 83 30.96 13.62 1.28
CA ALA A 83 29.81 13.16 0.51
C ALA A 83 29.91 13.67 -0.93
N PRO A 84 29.33 12.95 -1.92
CA PRO A 84 29.22 13.46 -3.26
C PRO A 84 28.47 14.79 -3.30
N ALA A 85 28.49 15.48 -4.44
CA ALA A 85 27.60 16.62 -4.63
C ALA A 85 26.16 16.16 -4.54
N ILE A 86 25.30 16.96 -3.91
CA ILE A 86 23.86 16.74 -3.81
C ILE A 86 23.09 17.96 -4.25
N VAL A 87 21.92 17.75 -4.83
CA VAL A 87 20.88 18.76 -5.01
C VAL A 87 19.80 18.50 -3.96
N PHE A 88 19.23 19.54 -3.41
CA PHE A 88 18.20 19.48 -2.37
C PHE A 88 17.34 20.75 -2.40
N VAL A 89 16.26 20.76 -1.65
CA VAL A 89 15.43 21.96 -1.46
C VAL A 89 15.62 22.53 -0.06
N SER A 90 15.63 23.85 0.04
CA SER A 90 15.59 24.58 1.30
C SER A 90 14.28 25.36 1.34
N ARG A 91 13.35 24.98 2.20
CA ARG A 91 11.97 25.47 2.25
C ARG A 91 11.62 25.97 3.65
N ARG A 92 10.68 26.91 3.71
CA ARG A 92 10.11 27.31 5.00
C ARG A 92 9.12 26.25 5.50
N ALA A 93 9.10 26.02 6.79
CA ALA A 93 8.13 25.13 7.42
C ALA A 93 6.67 25.55 7.10
N LEU A 94 5.76 24.58 7.13
CA LEU A 94 4.33 24.87 7.00
C LEU A 94 3.84 25.79 8.14
N PRO A 95 2.87 26.67 7.88
CA PRO A 95 2.15 27.34 8.94
C PRO A 95 1.57 26.32 9.92
N GLY A 96 1.96 26.40 11.19
CA GLY A 96 1.62 25.41 12.20
C GLY A 96 2.68 24.32 12.45
N GLY A 97 3.84 24.36 11.75
CA GLY A 97 5.03 23.57 12.07
C GLY A 97 5.13 22.23 11.33
N GLY A 98 4.33 21.98 10.30
CA GLY A 98 4.47 20.76 9.48
C GLY A 98 5.64 20.84 8.49
N VAL A 99 6.17 19.70 8.07
CA VAL A 99 7.20 19.61 7.02
C VAL A 99 6.54 19.82 5.65
N PRO A 100 6.99 20.80 4.85
CA PRO A 100 6.44 21.03 3.53
C PRO A 100 6.77 19.87 2.57
N GLY A 101 5.84 19.53 1.69
CA GLY A 101 5.96 18.40 0.78
C GLY A 101 5.45 17.08 1.35
N LEU A 102 5.18 16.99 2.67
CA LEU A 102 4.83 15.76 3.33
C LEU A 102 3.34 15.65 3.65
N GLY A 103 2.76 14.51 3.28
CA GLY A 103 1.34 14.20 3.53
C GLY A 103 0.36 14.90 2.59
N PRO A 104 -0.91 14.45 2.55
CA PRO A 104 -1.89 14.86 1.54
C PRO A 104 -2.19 16.35 1.44
N ARG A 105 -2.08 17.11 2.53
CA ARG A 105 -2.23 18.58 2.51
C ARG A 105 -0.91 19.32 2.36
N GLY A 106 0.20 18.71 2.82
CA GLY A 106 1.54 19.31 2.77
C GLY A 106 2.18 19.26 1.40
N ARG A 107 1.88 18.22 0.60
CA ARG A 107 2.54 17.93 -0.68
C ARG A 107 2.50 19.08 -1.70
N ALA A 108 1.39 19.80 -1.77
CA ALA A 108 1.19 20.91 -2.70
C ALA A 108 1.23 22.28 -2.03
N ALA A 109 1.57 22.37 -0.75
CA ALA A 109 1.67 23.62 -0.03
C ALA A 109 2.89 24.41 -0.50
N ALA A 110 2.68 25.64 -0.97
CA ALA A 110 3.75 26.52 -1.39
C ALA A 110 4.16 27.44 -0.24
N THR A 111 5.33 27.20 0.34
CA THR A 111 5.85 27.91 1.52
C THR A 111 6.97 28.90 1.17
N GLY A 112 7.55 28.75 0.00
CA GLY A 112 8.73 29.48 -0.47
C GLY A 112 9.99 28.65 -0.27
N GLY A 113 10.62 28.24 -1.37
CA GLY A 113 11.77 27.38 -1.33
C GLY A 113 12.74 27.64 -2.48
N LYS A 114 13.94 27.09 -2.35
CA LYS A 114 15.03 27.23 -3.31
C LYS A 114 15.61 25.87 -3.65
N LEU A 115 15.91 25.66 -4.93
CA LEU A 115 16.69 24.52 -5.38
C LEU A 115 18.17 24.80 -5.11
N MET A 116 18.77 24.03 -4.20
CA MET A 116 20.13 24.23 -3.70
C MET A 116 21.07 23.12 -4.15
N VAL A 117 22.32 23.42 -4.26
CA VAL A 117 23.39 22.43 -4.48
C VAL A 117 24.40 22.55 -3.37
N ARG A 118 24.78 21.38 -2.80
CA ARG A 118 26.01 21.23 -2.03
C ARG A 118 27.05 20.53 -2.89
N SER A 119 28.14 21.21 -3.22
CA SER A 119 29.24 20.59 -3.95
C SER A 119 29.95 19.50 -3.12
N ALA A 120 30.74 18.66 -3.76
CA ALA A 120 31.56 17.67 -3.06
C ALA A 120 32.57 18.32 -2.09
N SER A 121 32.99 19.59 -2.33
CA SER A 121 33.81 20.36 -1.42
C SER A 121 33.09 20.98 -0.24
N GLY A 122 31.75 20.79 -0.15
CA GLY A 122 30.92 21.33 0.94
C GLY A 122 30.35 22.73 0.70
N ARG A 123 30.64 23.39 -0.45
CA ARG A 123 30.05 24.70 -0.76
C ARG A 123 28.57 24.55 -1.09
N VAL A 124 27.72 25.35 -0.45
CA VAL A 124 26.26 25.40 -0.68
C VAL A 124 25.92 26.68 -1.48
N TYR A 125 25.07 26.51 -2.52
CA TYR A 125 24.65 27.64 -3.38
C TYR A 125 23.31 27.31 -4.08
N PRO A 126 22.51 28.32 -4.43
CA PRO A 126 21.29 28.10 -5.22
C PRO A 126 21.66 27.71 -6.66
N LEU A 127 20.93 26.70 -7.22
CA LEU A 127 21.14 26.26 -8.60
C LEU A 127 20.48 27.20 -9.62
N LEU A 128 19.36 27.82 -9.24
CA LEU A 128 18.55 28.67 -10.09
C LEU A 128 18.67 30.14 -9.67
N GLU A 129 18.44 31.04 -10.60
CA GLU A 129 18.37 32.48 -10.33
C GLU A 129 17.27 32.77 -9.27
N PRO A 130 17.55 33.64 -8.30
CA PRO A 130 16.59 34.03 -7.27
C PRO A 130 15.29 34.58 -7.87
N GLY A 131 14.15 34.18 -7.33
CA GLY A 131 12.83 34.65 -7.74
C GLY A 131 12.27 34.01 -9.01
N ARG A 132 12.97 33.04 -9.61
CA ARG A 132 12.45 32.30 -10.78
C ARG A 132 11.19 31.55 -10.49
N PHE A 133 11.08 30.95 -9.31
CA PHE A 133 9.91 30.29 -8.77
C PHE A 133 9.59 30.81 -7.38
N PHE A 134 8.34 30.72 -6.99
CA PHE A 134 7.94 30.98 -5.61
C PHE A 134 8.38 29.84 -4.69
N ASP A 135 8.22 28.59 -5.15
CA ASP A 135 8.62 27.40 -4.40
C ASP A 135 9.07 26.27 -5.33
N VAL A 136 9.91 25.38 -4.83
CA VAL A 136 10.41 24.19 -5.51
C VAL A 136 10.43 23.00 -4.57
N SER A 137 10.29 21.77 -5.12
CA SER A 137 10.24 20.51 -4.34
C SER A 137 10.77 19.35 -5.17
N ASP A 138 11.08 18.25 -4.51
CA ASP A 138 11.27 16.90 -5.06
C ASP A 138 12.29 16.81 -6.20
N PRO A 139 13.54 17.26 -6.05
CA PRO A 139 14.53 17.15 -7.09
C PRO A 139 14.95 15.71 -7.34
N ALA A 140 14.90 15.26 -8.57
CA ALA A 140 15.34 13.95 -9.05
C ALA A 140 16.42 14.06 -10.10
N VAL A 141 17.57 13.43 -9.88
CA VAL A 141 18.72 13.46 -10.80
C VAL A 141 18.63 12.34 -11.81
N SER A 142 18.89 12.63 -13.09
CA SER A 142 18.95 11.62 -14.15
C SER A 142 20.10 10.62 -13.92
N TYR A 143 20.02 9.44 -14.53
CA TYR A 143 21.03 8.38 -14.32
C TYR A 143 22.43 8.75 -14.82
N ASP A 144 22.52 9.67 -15.78
CA ASP A 144 23.79 10.22 -16.29
C ASP A 144 24.33 11.37 -15.41
N GLY A 145 23.58 11.80 -14.38
CA GLY A 145 23.94 12.90 -13.50
C GLY A 145 23.85 14.30 -14.12
N ARG A 146 23.29 14.43 -15.34
CA ARG A 146 23.36 15.68 -16.10
C ARG A 146 22.12 16.55 -16.03
N ARG A 147 20.97 15.97 -15.67
CA ARG A 147 19.68 16.68 -15.63
C ARG A 147 19.00 16.44 -14.28
N ILE A 148 18.26 17.44 -13.86
CA ILE A 148 17.46 17.44 -12.64
C ILE A 148 16.02 17.72 -13.05
N ALA A 149 15.11 16.80 -12.73
CA ALA A 149 13.68 17.04 -12.75
C ALA A 149 13.25 17.48 -11.35
N PHE A 150 12.32 18.41 -11.25
CA PHE A 150 11.82 18.90 -9.96
C PHE A 150 10.43 19.49 -10.13
N ALA A 151 9.66 19.53 -9.04
CA ALA A 151 8.38 20.22 -9.00
C ALA A 151 8.60 21.71 -8.67
N ALA A 152 7.82 22.60 -9.28
CA ALA A 152 7.87 24.03 -8.98
C ALA A 152 6.53 24.73 -9.11
N ALA A 153 6.28 25.68 -8.21
CA ALA A 153 5.18 26.62 -8.23
C ALA A 153 5.69 28.02 -8.63
N ALA A 154 5.15 28.59 -9.70
CA ALA A 154 5.57 29.90 -10.18
C ALA A 154 5.14 31.05 -9.25
N ALA A 155 3.99 30.90 -8.58
CA ALA A 155 3.45 31.79 -7.56
C ALA A 155 2.80 30.98 -6.44
N ARG A 156 2.50 31.60 -5.31
CA ARG A 156 1.88 30.94 -4.15
C ARG A 156 0.60 30.17 -4.51
N GLU A 157 -0.22 30.74 -5.37
CA GLU A 157 -1.51 30.18 -5.76
C GLU A 157 -1.47 29.43 -7.10
N SER A 158 -0.30 29.32 -7.75
CA SER A 158 -0.18 28.56 -9.00
C SER A 158 -0.16 27.05 -8.73
N GLY A 159 -0.63 26.26 -9.70
CA GLY A 159 -0.43 24.81 -9.66
C GLY A 159 1.04 24.44 -9.82
N TRP A 160 1.44 23.39 -9.14
CA TRP A 160 2.77 22.80 -9.29
C TRP A 160 2.93 22.12 -10.65
N ARG A 161 4.12 22.24 -11.25
CA ARG A 161 4.46 21.61 -12.52
C ARG A 161 5.86 21.02 -12.45
N ILE A 162 6.09 19.98 -13.23
CA ILE A 162 7.42 19.39 -13.35
C ILE A 162 8.26 20.20 -14.34
N TRP A 163 9.48 20.51 -13.94
CA TRP A 163 10.48 21.21 -14.71
C TRP A 163 11.74 20.36 -14.83
N ILE A 164 12.55 20.64 -15.85
CA ILE A 164 13.87 20.03 -16.03
C ILE A 164 14.90 21.16 -16.18
N VAL A 165 16.05 20.94 -15.55
CA VAL A 165 17.23 21.82 -15.66
C VAL A 165 18.51 21.00 -15.77
N GLY A 166 19.56 21.53 -16.37
CA GLY A 166 20.90 20.94 -16.31
C GLY A 166 21.51 21.04 -14.91
N TYR A 167 22.44 20.15 -14.58
CA TYR A 167 23.19 20.19 -13.31
C TYR A 167 23.95 21.50 -13.08
N ASP A 168 24.19 22.24 -14.15
CA ASP A 168 24.87 23.57 -14.20
C ASP A 168 23.87 24.75 -14.15
N GLY A 169 22.58 24.50 -13.94
CA GLY A 169 21.52 25.51 -13.94
C GLY A 169 21.02 25.95 -15.31
N ARG A 170 21.58 25.42 -16.40
CA ARG A 170 21.20 25.79 -17.76
C ARG A 170 20.11 24.91 -18.33
N GLY A 171 19.45 25.38 -19.41
CA GLY A 171 18.47 24.62 -20.14
C GLY A 171 17.17 24.40 -19.35
N LEU A 172 16.82 25.28 -18.42
CA LEU A 172 15.59 25.26 -17.67
C LEU A 172 14.37 25.31 -18.60
N ARG A 173 13.49 24.31 -18.49
CA ARG A 173 12.25 24.22 -19.27
C ARG A 173 11.15 23.46 -18.53
N PRO A 174 9.88 23.79 -18.78
CA PRO A 174 8.78 22.99 -18.26
C PRO A 174 8.75 21.61 -18.93
N LEU A 175 8.46 20.56 -18.16
CA LEU A 175 8.15 19.24 -18.65
C LEU A 175 6.63 19.05 -18.74
N THR A 176 5.88 19.44 -17.70
CA THR A 176 4.43 19.44 -17.71
C THR A 176 3.86 20.86 -17.76
N ARG A 177 2.66 21.00 -18.29
CA ARG A 177 1.98 22.28 -18.50
C ARG A 177 0.55 22.23 -17.98
N SER A 178 -0.10 23.40 -17.92
CA SER A 178 -1.51 23.52 -17.57
C SER A 178 -2.38 23.35 -18.83
N ASP A 179 -2.25 22.19 -19.46
CA ASP A 179 -2.81 21.86 -20.79
C ASP A 179 -3.84 20.69 -20.72
N ARG A 180 -4.32 20.38 -19.53
CA ARG A 180 -5.35 19.34 -19.37
C ARG A 180 -6.63 19.73 -20.08
N VAL A 181 -7.08 18.87 -21.00
CA VAL A 181 -8.35 19.01 -21.73
C VAL A 181 -9.32 17.95 -21.23
N LEU A 182 -10.17 18.32 -20.28
CA LEU A 182 -11.23 17.47 -19.73
C LEU A 182 -12.52 18.29 -19.59
N ASP A 183 -13.66 17.67 -19.93
CA ASP A 183 -14.94 18.24 -19.57
C ASP A 183 -15.19 18.05 -18.06
N LEU A 184 -15.01 19.12 -17.30
CA LEU A 184 -15.27 19.16 -15.87
C LEU A 184 -16.75 19.41 -15.55
N GLY A 185 -17.58 19.76 -16.53
CA GLY A 185 -19.01 20.05 -16.34
C GLY A 185 -19.77 18.88 -15.74
N ARG A 186 -19.35 17.65 -16.03
CA ARG A 186 -19.90 16.41 -15.47
C ARG A 186 -19.85 16.33 -13.92
N PHE A 187 -18.99 17.13 -13.29
CA PHE A 187 -18.85 17.20 -11.82
C PHE A 187 -19.72 18.31 -11.19
N GLY A 188 -20.58 18.97 -11.99
CA GLY A 188 -21.49 19.98 -11.48
C GLY A 188 -20.79 21.07 -10.66
N ARG A 189 -21.25 21.31 -9.43
CA ARG A 189 -20.67 22.32 -8.52
C ARG A 189 -19.23 22.00 -8.10
N ALA A 190 -18.87 20.72 -8.06
CA ALA A 190 -17.53 20.29 -7.70
C ALA A 190 -16.48 20.57 -8.78
N ALA A 191 -16.88 20.90 -10.01
CA ALA A 191 -15.98 21.23 -11.11
C ALA A 191 -14.90 22.25 -10.72
N ARG A 192 -15.24 23.24 -9.88
CA ARG A 192 -14.32 24.27 -9.41
C ARG A 192 -13.11 23.69 -8.67
N ARG A 193 -13.28 22.57 -7.96
CA ARG A 193 -12.22 21.90 -7.19
C ARG A 193 -11.19 21.28 -8.09
N PHE A 194 -11.58 20.89 -9.30
CA PHE A 194 -10.73 20.23 -10.28
C PHE A 194 -10.10 21.19 -11.29
N GLN A 195 -10.41 22.47 -11.26
CA GLN A 195 -9.81 23.47 -12.17
C GLN A 195 -8.30 23.56 -12.00
N ARG A 196 -7.84 23.58 -10.76
CA ARG A 196 -6.43 23.48 -10.41
C ARG A 196 -6.04 22.01 -10.16
N TYR A 197 -4.86 21.64 -10.60
CA TYR A 197 -4.22 20.37 -10.29
C TYR A 197 -2.73 20.59 -10.15
N ASP A 198 -2.05 19.66 -9.51
CA ASP A 198 -0.65 19.74 -9.16
C ASP A 198 0.09 18.51 -9.68
N ASP A 199 1.31 18.70 -10.19
CA ASP A 199 2.27 17.69 -10.59
C ASP A 199 3.49 17.80 -9.66
N PHE A 200 3.87 16.72 -8.99
CA PHE A 200 4.89 16.68 -7.95
C PHE A 200 5.59 15.31 -7.91
N ASP A 201 6.61 15.11 -7.07
CA ASP A 201 7.37 13.88 -6.86
C ASP A 201 7.92 13.26 -8.17
N PRO A 202 8.69 13.94 -9.01
CA PRO A 202 9.23 13.34 -10.21
C PRO A 202 10.34 12.33 -9.91
N ALA A 203 10.38 11.23 -10.67
CA ALA A 203 11.50 10.29 -10.67
C ALA A 203 11.87 9.87 -12.10
N TRP A 204 13.18 9.70 -12.36
CA TRP A 204 13.66 9.25 -13.65
C TRP A 204 13.52 7.74 -13.79
N LEU A 205 12.86 7.29 -14.86
CA LEU A 205 12.82 5.89 -15.25
C LEU A 205 14.11 5.48 -15.99
N PRO A 206 14.47 4.18 -15.95
CA PRO A 206 15.68 3.68 -16.62
C PRO A 206 15.71 3.92 -18.13
N ASP A 207 14.57 4.04 -18.79
CA ASP A 207 14.42 4.32 -20.22
C ASP A 207 14.53 5.82 -20.57
N GLY A 208 14.66 6.69 -19.57
CA GLY A 208 14.78 8.13 -19.73
C GLY A 208 13.47 8.90 -19.71
N ARG A 209 12.34 8.24 -19.55
CA ARG A 209 11.06 8.86 -19.21
C ARG A 209 11.07 9.33 -17.76
N ILE A 210 10.05 10.09 -17.37
CA ILE A 210 9.85 10.57 -16.01
C ILE A 210 8.49 10.13 -15.54
N ILE A 211 8.45 9.49 -14.36
CA ILE A 211 7.24 9.22 -13.60
C ILE A 211 7.06 10.32 -12.56
N PHE A 212 5.82 10.70 -12.27
CA PHE A 212 5.52 11.72 -11.27
C PHE A 212 4.12 11.50 -10.70
N ALA A 213 3.87 12.01 -9.52
CA ALA A 213 2.53 12.04 -8.93
C ALA A 213 1.76 13.27 -9.41
N SER A 214 0.45 13.14 -9.60
CA SER A 214 -0.39 14.24 -10.04
C SER A 214 -1.84 14.10 -9.59
N THR A 215 -2.46 15.23 -9.31
CA THR A 215 -3.91 15.35 -9.06
C THR A 215 -4.72 15.73 -10.31
N ARG A 216 -4.14 15.56 -11.51
CA ARG A 216 -4.79 15.89 -12.80
C ARG A 216 -5.98 15.00 -13.14
N TYR A 217 -6.02 13.77 -12.61
CA TYR A 217 -7.20 12.91 -12.67
C TYR A 217 -8.21 13.40 -11.63
N PRO A 218 -9.37 13.96 -12.04
CA PRO A 218 -10.23 14.77 -11.17
C PRO A 218 -11.01 13.90 -10.19
N GLN A 219 -10.42 13.63 -9.05
CA GLN A 219 -10.98 12.81 -7.99
C GLN A 219 -10.67 13.41 -6.61
N ILE A 220 -11.61 13.31 -5.68
CA ILE A 220 -11.41 13.70 -4.28
C ILE A 220 -11.15 12.43 -3.48
N ALA A 221 -10.11 12.43 -2.67
CA ALA A 221 -9.83 11.32 -1.77
C ALA A 221 -10.99 11.14 -0.77
N GLU A 222 -11.20 9.91 -0.33
CA GLU A 222 -12.29 9.60 0.61
C GLU A 222 -12.14 10.32 1.95
N ARG A 223 -10.90 10.69 2.30
CA ARG A 223 -10.61 11.40 3.54
C ARG A 223 -9.99 12.77 3.29
N GLY A 224 -10.20 13.67 4.22
CA GLY A 224 -9.48 14.94 4.30
C GLY A 224 -9.87 16.01 3.30
N ASP A 225 -10.84 15.76 2.44
CA ASP A 225 -11.31 16.72 1.44
C ASP A 225 -10.17 17.25 0.54
N VAL A 226 -9.23 16.39 0.18
CA VAL A 226 -8.09 16.67 -0.69
C VAL A 226 -8.26 15.99 -2.05
N LEU A 227 -7.60 16.52 -3.08
CA LEU A 227 -7.57 15.86 -4.39
C LEU A 227 -6.76 14.56 -4.28
N ALA A 228 -7.28 13.48 -4.85
CA ALA A 228 -6.56 12.22 -4.97
C ALA A 228 -5.43 12.34 -5.99
N SER A 229 -4.29 11.71 -5.69
CA SER A 229 -3.13 11.65 -6.58
C SER A 229 -3.07 10.31 -7.31
N ASN A 230 -2.53 10.34 -8.53
CA ASN A 230 -2.20 9.16 -9.30
C ASN A 230 -0.83 9.35 -9.97
N LEU A 231 -0.17 8.24 -10.32
CA LEU A 231 1.10 8.31 -11.03
C LEU A 231 0.88 8.44 -12.53
N PHE A 232 1.71 9.28 -13.13
CA PHE A 232 1.76 9.53 -14.57
C PHE A 232 3.19 9.37 -15.07
N VAL A 233 3.33 8.93 -16.32
CA VAL A 233 4.61 8.84 -17.03
C VAL A 233 4.57 9.77 -18.23
N VAL A 234 5.70 10.44 -18.49
CA VAL A 234 5.87 11.32 -19.64
C VAL A 234 7.30 11.20 -20.20
N GLY A 235 7.46 11.36 -21.49
CA GLY A 235 8.78 11.44 -22.12
C GLY A 235 9.54 12.67 -21.61
N ALA A 236 10.88 12.58 -21.57
CA ALA A 236 11.70 13.74 -21.19
C ALA A 236 11.57 14.95 -22.15
N ASP A 237 10.94 14.77 -23.31
CA ASP A 237 10.56 15.82 -24.27
C ASP A 237 9.17 16.45 -23.97
N GLY A 238 8.45 15.93 -22.96
CA GLY A 238 7.10 16.34 -22.59
C GLY A 238 5.98 15.66 -23.37
N ARG A 239 6.29 14.67 -24.21
CA ARG A 239 5.31 13.92 -25.01
C ARG A 239 4.96 12.58 -24.37
N GLY A 240 3.85 11.97 -24.82
CA GLY A 240 3.45 10.65 -24.41
C GLY A 240 3.01 10.55 -22.93
N LEU A 241 2.35 11.61 -22.45
CA LEU A 241 1.80 11.62 -21.09
C LEU A 241 0.72 10.55 -20.97
N THR A 242 0.91 9.63 -20.02
CA THR A 242 -0.04 8.54 -19.72
C THR A 242 -0.19 8.34 -18.22
N ARG A 243 -1.41 8.00 -17.78
CA ARG A 243 -1.69 7.61 -16.39
C ARG A 243 -1.24 6.16 -16.15
N VAL A 244 -0.65 5.88 -15.00
CA VAL A 244 -0.10 4.57 -14.62
C VAL A 244 -0.96 3.89 -13.56
N THR A 245 -1.48 4.65 -12.60
CA THR A 245 -2.28 4.12 -11.49
C THR A 245 -3.73 4.56 -11.55
N SER A 246 -4.60 3.83 -10.88
CA SER A 246 -6.02 4.14 -10.69
C SER A 246 -6.39 4.11 -9.21
N GLU A 247 -5.60 4.79 -8.39
CA GLU A 247 -5.81 4.79 -6.94
C GLU A 247 -7.00 5.68 -6.54
N ARG A 248 -7.76 5.22 -5.55
CA ARG A 248 -8.95 5.93 -5.07
C ARG A 248 -8.59 7.15 -4.21
N ASN A 249 -7.51 7.05 -3.43
CA ASN A 249 -7.11 8.07 -2.47
C ASN A 249 -5.81 8.76 -2.89
N GLY A 250 -4.75 8.00 -3.12
CA GLY A 250 -3.47 8.59 -3.50
C GLY A 250 -2.39 7.58 -3.86
N ALA A 251 -1.54 7.99 -4.82
CA ALA A 251 -0.29 7.37 -5.19
C ALA A 251 0.77 8.48 -5.31
N GLU A 252 1.81 8.43 -4.48
CA GLU A 252 2.77 9.50 -4.28
C GLU A 252 4.19 8.94 -4.10
N GLU A 253 5.19 9.82 -4.18
CA GLU A 253 6.59 9.51 -3.87
C GLU A 253 7.16 8.31 -4.66
N PRO A 254 7.05 8.30 -5.99
CA PRO A 254 7.59 7.19 -6.78
C PRO A 254 9.11 7.20 -6.77
N SER A 255 9.69 6.02 -6.57
CA SER A 255 11.11 5.73 -6.70
C SER A 255 11.31 4.50 -7.58
N VAL A 256 12.55 4.20 -7.98
CA VAL A 256 12.84 3.04 -8.83
C VAL A 256 13.72 2.05 -8.05
N ASP A 257 13.29 0.80 -7.95
CA ASP A 257 14.12 -0.28 -7.40
C ASP A 257 15.37 -0.47 -8.30
N PRO A 258 16.58 -0.23 -7.78
CA PRO A 258 17.81 -0.29 -8.56
C PRO A 258 18.15 -1.68 -9.09
N ARG A 259 17.53 -2.74 -8.56
CA ARG A 259 17.76 -4.14 -8.95
C ARG A 259 16.82 -4.60 -10.04
N THR A 260 15.54 -4.21 -9.94
CA THR A 260 14.46 -4.76 -10.78
C THR A 260 13.97 -3.78 -11.84
N GLY A 261 14.17 -2.47 -11.65
CA GLY A 261 13.60 -1.43 -12.51
C GLY A 261 12.11 -1.18 -12.26
N GLN A 262 11.50 -1.86 -11.29
CA GLN A 262 10.11 -1.59 -10.88
C GLN A 262 10.03 -0.25 -10.16
N ILE A 263 8.88 0.38 -10.25
CA ILE A 263 8.55 1.58 -9.50
C ILE A 263 8.05 1.16 -8.12
N VAL A 264 8.56 1.78 -7.08
CA VAL A 264 8.05 1.64 -5.71
C VAL A 264 7.50 3.01 -5.30
N PHE A 265 6.28 3.04 -4.78
CA PHE A 265 5.60 4.28 -4.43
C PHE A 265 4.78 4.12 -3.14
N ALA A 266 4.42 5.24 -2.54
CA ALA A 266 3.50 5.29 -1.41
C ALA A 266 2.06 5.26 -1.92
N ARG A 267 1.31 4.26 -1.50
CA ARG A 267 -0.11 4.09 -1.80
C ARG A 267 -0.93 4.43 -0.58
N TRP A 268 -1.89 5.33 -0.72
CA TRP A 268 -2.84 5.63 0.35
C TRP A 268 -3.99 4.61 0.35
N TRP A 269 -3.86 3.60 1.19
CA TRP A 269 -4.80 2.51 1.31
C TRP A 269 -5.81 2.77 2.43
N SER A 270 -6.99 3.17 2.04
CA SER A 270 -8.08 3.53 2.93
C SER A 270 -9.43 3.24 2.30
N ASN A 271 -10.47 3.07 3.13
CA ASN A 271 -11.85 2.89 2.72
C ASN A 271 -12.76 3.42 3.82
N ARG A 272 -13.70 4.29 3.45
CA ARG A 272 -14.71 4.81 4.37
C ARG A 272 -15.95 3.93 4.48
N HIS A 273 -16.13 3.00 3.54
CA HIS A 273 -17.27 2.09 3.52
C HIS A 273 -17.01 0.95 4.50
N LEU A 274 -17.74 0.94 5.58
CA LEU A 274 -17.65 -0.04 6.66
C LEU A 274 -18.70 -1.14 6.46
N PRO A 275 -18.43 -2.39 6.89
CA PRO A 275 -19.40 -3.47 6.82
C PRO A 275 -20.58 -3.21 7.75
N SER A 276 -21.78 -3.61 7.32
CA SER A 276 -22.99 -3.44 8.10
C SER A 276 -24.02 -4.54 7.77
N ASP A 277 -24.63 -5.13 8.79
CA ASP A 277 -25.78 -6.01 8.65
C ASP A 277 -27.13 -5.25 8.78
N ARG A 278 -27.07 -3.91 9.02
CA ARG A 278 -28.25 -3.08 9.32
C ARG A 278 -28.73 -2.28 8.12
N VAL A 279 -27.94 -2.23 7.03
CA VAL A 279 -28.28 -1.47 5.84
C VAL A 279 -28.38 -2.37 4.62
N PRO A 280 -29.33 -2.10 3.70
CA PRO A 280 -29.35 -2.77 2.42
C PRO A 280 -28.01 -2.62 1.69
N GLY A 281 -27.51 -3.70 1.11
CA GLY A 281 -26.22 -3.70 0.42
C GLY A 281 -25.00 -4.00 1.30
N GLY A 282 -25.15 -4.10 2.64
CA GLY A 282 -24.10 -4.61 3.54
C GLY A 282 -22.96 -3.67 3.84
N VAL A 283 -23.00 -2.40 3.41
CA VAL A 283 -21.95 -1.39 3.63
C VAL A 283 -22.55 -0.02 3.96
N THR A 284 -21.85 0.74 4.82
CA THR A 284 -22.26 2.07 5.28
C THR A 284 -21.07 2.96 5.54
N THR A 285 -21.26 4.27 5.47
CA THR A 285 -20.29 5.28 5.95
C THR A 285 -20.66 5.82 7.32
N ASP A 286 -21.79 5.40 7.87
CA ASP A 286 -22.25 5.75 9.22
C ASP A 286 -21.70 4.73 10.23
N THR A 287 -20.77 5.19 11.07
CA THR A 287 -20.13 4.35 12.08
C THR A 287 -21.10 3.78 13.12
N SER A 288 -22.25 4.44 13.35
CA SER A 288 -23.27 3.95 14.29
C SER A 288 -24.02 2.72 13.77
N LEU A 289 -24.06 2.52 12.46
CA LEU A 289 -24.67 1.39 11.78
C LEU A 289 -23.66 0.32 11.40
N ALA A 290 -22.37 0.63 11.52
CA ALA A 290 -21.30 -0.29 11.12
C ALA A 290 -21.12 -1.43 12.13
N LEU A 291 -20.66 -2.58 11.61
CA LEU A 291 -20.09 -3.62 12.44
C LEU A 291 -18.75 -3.15 13.02
N PRO A 292 -18.38 -3.61 14.23
CA PRO A 292 -17.04 -3.38 14.76
C PRO A 292 -15.99 -3.91 13.79
N ALA A 293 -15.32 -3.00 13.11
CA ALA A 293 -14.23 -3.29 12.18
C ALA A 293 -13.08 -2.34 12.46
N PRO A 294 -11.82 -2.78 12.33
CA PRO A 294 -10.70 -1.85 12.43
C PRO A 294 -10.78 -0.86 11.28
N GLU A 295 -10.71 0.41 11.60
CA GLU A 295 -10.53 1.46 10.62
C GLU A 295 -9.12 1.38 10.08
N VAL A 296 -8.97 1.44 8.76
CA VAL A 296 -7.68 1.41 8.09
C VAL A 296 -7.48 2.68 7.29
N ASP A 297 -6.40 3.35 7.58
CA ASP A 297 -5.94 4.58 6.92
C ASP A 297 -4.42 4.58 6.91
N LEU A 298 -3.84 3.95 5.89
CA LEU A 298 -2.42 3.61 5.83
C LEU A 298 -1.78 4.10 4.54
N TRP A 299 -0.49 4.44 4.65
CA TRP A 299 0.39 4.52 3.50
C TRP A 299 1.20 3.22 3.38
N GLN A 300 1.09 2.56 2.25
CA GLN A 300 1.78 1.31 1.95
C GLN A 300 2.84 1.54 0.88
N ALA A 301 4.03 0.95 1.05
CA ALA A 301 4.98 0.85 -0.05
C ALA A 301 4.52 -0.25 -1.00
N VAL A 302 4.25 0.13 -2.23
CA VAL A 302 3.75 -0.77 -3.28
C VAL A 302 4.70 -0.71 -4.47
N SER A 303 4.99 -1.84 -5.10
CA SER A 303 5.74 -1.90 -6.35
C SER A 303 4.82 -2.12 -7.53
N ILE A 304 5.16 -1.51 -8.68
CA ILE A 304 4.42 -1.59 -9.94
C ILE A 304 5.41 -1.49 -11.11
N THR A 305 5.05 -2.01 -12.27
CA THR A 305 5.82 -1.78 -13.50
C THR A 305 5.52 -0.39 -14.09
N PRO A 306 6.40 0.16 -14.95
CA PRO A 306 6.19 1.49 -15.56
C PRO A 306 4.93 1.63 -16.40
N ASP A 307 4.29 0.54 -16.77
CA ASP A 307 3.02 0.47 -17.49
C ASP A 307 1.81 0.18 -16.58
N GLY A 308 2.01 0.12 -15.26
CA GLY A 308 0.96 -0.03 -14.27
C GLY A 308 0.52 -1.47 -13.99
N GLU A 309 1.27 -2.46 -14.43
CA GLU A 309 1.01 -3.86 -14.11
C GLU A 309 1.77 -4.34 -12.86
N PHE A 310 1.46 -5.54 -12.40
CA PHE A 310 2.16 -6.23 -11.31
C PHE A 310 2.20 -5.49 -9.99
N MET A 311 1.14 -4.78 -9.64
CA MET A 311 1.03 -4.13 -8.35
C MET A 311 1.11 -5.15 -7.22
N ARG A 312 2.02 -4.92 -6.26
CA ARG A 312 2.19 -5.75 -5.07
C ARG A 312 2.76 -4.93 -3.92
N LEU A 313 2.59 -5.38 -2.69
CA LEU A 313 3.31 -4.82 -1.56
C LEU A 313 4.83 -4.97 -1.78
N ALA A 314 5.58 -3.88 -1.61
CA ALA A 314 7.04 -3.89 -1.74
C ALA A 314 7.71 -4.34 -0.44
N GLY A 315 7.09 -4.09 0.69
CA GLY A 315 7.56 -4.47 2.00
C GLY A 315 6.81 -3.73 3.10
N GLY A 316 7.11 -4.08 4.34
CA GLY A 316 6.60 -3.42 5.51
C GLY A 316 5.08 -3.57 5.66
N TYR A 317 4.63 -4.45 6.54
CA TYR A 317 3.21 -4.49 6.92
C TYR A 317 3.08 -4.09 8.39
N PRO A 318 2.19 -3.15 8.74
CA PRO A 318 2.04 -2.75 10.13
C PRO A 318 1.40 -3.88 10.93
N ARG A 319 2.05 -4.29 11.99
CA ARG A 319 1.38 -5.03 13.06
C ARG A 319 0.37 -4.13 13.76
N ASP A 320 0.69 -2.86 13.81
CA ASP A 320 -0.17 -1.78 14.29
C ASP A 320 -0.75 -1.02 13.09
N ARG A 321 -2.04 -1.16 12.85
CA ARG A 321 -2.77 -0.57 11.72
C ARG A 321 -2.96 0.95 11.82
N LYS A 322 -2.39 1.59 12.84
CA LYS A 322 -2.52 3.02 13.10
C LYS A 322 -1.36 3.85 12.56
N ARG A 323 -0.26 3.22 12.13
CA ARG A 323 0.94 3.92 11.68
C ARG A 323 0.95 4.14 10.18
N MET A 324 1.37 5.33 9.76
CA MET A 324 1.78 5.59 8.40
C MET A 324 3.02 4.76 8.11
N MET A 325 2.96 3.90 7.12
CA MET A 325 4.06 3.02 6.78
C MET A 325 4.65 3.39 5.45
N ALA A 326 5.99 3.38 5.41
CA ALA A 326 6.76 3.47 4.18
C ALA A 326 6.25 4.54 3.19
N TYR A 327 5.91 5.73 3.71
CA TYR A 327 5.80 6.94 2.91
C TYR A 327 7.21 7.32 2.44
N GLN A 328 7.39 7.97 1.31
CA GLN A 328 8.69 8.23 0.69
C GLN A 328 9.56 6.96 0.57
N PRO A 329 9.08 5.90 -0.09
CA PRO A 329 9.79 4.63 -0.14
C PRO A 329 11.02 4.71 -1.06
N VAL A 330 12.14 4.20 -0.58
CA VAL A 330 13.38 4.06 -1.33
C VAL A 330 13.90 2.63 -1.19
N VAL A 331 14.30 2.00 -2.29
CA VAL A 331 14.94 0.68 -2.29
C VAL A 331 16.43 0.83 -2.50
N LEU A 332 17.22 0.25 -1.60
CA LEU A 332 18.67 0.23 -1.68
C LEU A 332 19.17 -0.89 -2.62
N GLU A 333 20.45 -0.83 -3.00
CA GLU A 333 21.07 -1.81 -3.90
C GLU A 333 21.03 -3.25 -3.37
N ASP A 334 21.03 -3.44 -2.05
CA ASP A 334 20.90 -4.75 -1.40
C ASP A 334 19.43 -5.24 -1.30
N GLY A 335 18.47 -4.40 -1.69
CA GLY A 335 17.04 -4.70 -1.62
C GLY A 335 16.36 -4.28 -0.33
N THR A 336 17.07 -3.65 0.56
CA THR A 336 16.46 -3.06 1.74
C THR A 336 15.50 -1.93 1.33
N LEU A 337 14.23 -2.06 1.72
CA LEU A 337 13.26 -0.99 1.61
C LEU A 337 13.45 -0.03 2.77
N VAL A 338 13.49 1.26 2.48
CA VAL A 338 13.52 2.33 3.49
C VAL A 338 12.29 3.20 3.28
N GLY A 339 11.64 3.62 4.34
CA GLY A 339 10.46 4.49 4.25
C GLY A 339 10.23 5.29 5.52
N VAL A 340 9.46 6.35 5.37
CA VAL A 340 9.00 7.21 6.47
C VAL A 340 7.78 6.57 7.13
N THR A 341 7.72 6.64 8.45
CA THR A 341 6.59 6.21 9.27
C THR A 341 6.17 7.33 10.22
N ALA A 342 4.90 7.37 10.57
CA ALA A 342 4.36 8.23 11.60
C ALA A 342 3.33 7.47 12.43
N GLU A 343 3.06 7.88 13.67
CA GLU A 343 2.19 7.15 14.61
C GLU A 343 0.76 7.30 14.13
N HIS A 344 0.12 7.93 13.59
CA HIS A 344 -1.22 7.97 13.00
C HIS A 344 -1.14 8.62 11.61
N MET A 345 -1.93 8.12 10.69
CA MET A 345 -2.09 8.85 9.45
C MET A 345 -2.69 10.22 9.74
N SER A 346 -1.97 11.27 9.38
CA SER A 346 -2.44 12.65 9.42
C SER A 346 -2.34 13.26 8.03
N LEU A 347 -3.27 14.14 7.71
CA LEU A 347 -3.22 14.91 6.45
C LEU A 347 -2.00 15.84 6.38
N VAL A 348 -1.52 16.26 7.55
CA VAL A 348 -0.24 16.94 7.78
C VAL A 348 0.40 16.20 8.95
N PRO A 349 1.33 15.28 8.71
CA PRO A 349 1.98 14.53 9.79
C PRO A 349 2.70 15.46 10.79
N ASP A 350 2.63 15.09 12.07
CA ASP A 350 3.40 15.78 13.11
C ASP A 350 4.90 15.60 12.84
N PRO A 351 5.66 16.69 12.62
CA PRO A 351 7.09 16.59 12.34
C PRO A 351 7.85 15.89 13.48
N GLY A 352 7.46 16.06 14.72
CA GLY A 352 8.09 15.42 15.87
C GLY A 352 7.87 13.91 15.97
N ALA A 353 6.86 13.37 15.25
CA ALA A 353 6.52 11.95 15.21
C ALA A 353 7.04 11.21 13.97
N LEU A 354 7.60 11.93 12.99
CA LEU A 354 8.18 11.33 11.80
C LEU A 354 9.42 10.50 12.14
N ALA A 355 9.53 9.33 11.53
CA ALA A 355 10.70 8.49 11.68
C ALA A 355 10.97 7.71 10.39
N VAL A 356 12.22 7.35 10.15
CA VAL A 356 12.61 6.50 9.03
C VAL A 356 12.87 5.09 9.52
N GLN A 357 12.29 4.12 8.84
CA GLN A 357 12.52 2.69 9.07
C GLN A 357 13.11 2.03 7.83
N ALA A 358 14.01 1.08 8.06
CA ALA A 358 14.54 0.19 7.05
C ALA A 358 13.99 -1.22 7.27
N PHE A 359 13.58 -1.89 6.19
CA PHE A 359 13.02 -3.24 6.17
C PHE A 359 13.96 -4.16 5.38
N PRO A 360 14.96 -4.77 6.04
CA PRO A 360 15.87 -5.70 5.40
C PRO A 360 15.11 -6.92 4.88
N GLY A 361 15.20 -7.20 3.57
CA GLY A 361 14.44 -8.29 2.97
C GLY A 361 12.94 -8.00 2.81
N GLY A 362 12.53 -6.73 2.82
CA GLY A 362 11.16 -6.27 2.52
C GLY A 362 10.16 -6.45 3.67
N PHE A 363 10.02 -7.64 4.23
CA PHE A 363 9.02 -7.97 5.28
C PHE A 363 9.65 -8.35 6.63
N ALA A 364 10.96 -8.20 6.78
CA ALA A 364 11.65 -8.42 8.03
C ALA A 364 11.29 -7.36 9.08
N GLU A 365 11.65 -7.61 10.34
CA GLU A 365 11.47 -6.61 11.41
C GLU A 365 12.21 -5.31 11.04
N PRO A 366 11.54 -4.16 11.18
CA PRO A 366 12.12 -2.87 10.80
C PRO A 366 13.22 -2.42 11.77
N VAL A 367 14.16 -1.69 11.21
CA VAL A 367 15.26 -1.05 11.96
C VAL A 367 15.12 0.46 11.84
N TRP A 368 15.21 1.17 12.96
CA TRP A 368 15.17 2.64 12.99
C TRP A 368 16.41 3.26 12.33
N VAL A 369 16.21 4.31 11.56
CA VAL A 369 17.28 5.05 10.88
C VAL A 369 17.06 6.55 11.06
N PRO A 370 17.97 7.26 11.66
CA PRO A 370 19.16 6.77 12.39
C PRO A 370 18.76 5.95 13.62
N PRO A 371 19.66 5.08 14.11
CA PRO A 371 19.35 4.30 15.31
C PRO A 371 19.03 5.25 16.47
N PRO A 372 18.10 4.87 17.36
CA PRO A 372 17.69 5.69 18.48
C PRO A 372 18.89 5.94 19.43
N GLY A 373 18.96 7.14 19.98
CA GLY A 373 19.95 7.47 21.02
C GLY A 373 19.78 6.61 22.28
N ARG A 374 20.83 6.44 23.09
CA ARG A 374 20.71 5.82 24.42
C ARG A 374 19.71 6.61 25.26
N PRO A 375 18.88 5.93 26.08
CA PRO A 375 17.99 6.64 27.01
C PRO A 375 18.80 7.56 27.93
N ALA A 376 18.34 8.80 28.07
CA ALA A 376 18.91 9.69 29.06
C ALA A 376 18.73 9.06 30.45
N ALA A 377 19.81 8.97 31.21
CA ALA A 377 19.76 8.50 32.61
C ALA A 377 18.72 9.33 33.36
N LYS A 378 17.78 8.67 34.05
CA LYS A 378 16.72 9.30 34.83
C LYS A 378 17.32 10.33 35.79
N ARG A 379 17.13 11.60 35.49
CA ARG A 379 17.20 12.68 36.48
C ARG A 379 15.85 13.41 36.49
N GLY A 380 15.11 13.20 37.53
CA GLY A 380 14.06 14.09 38.05
C GLY A 380 12.78 14.18 37.17
N HIS A 381 11.68 13.89 37.78
CA HIS A 381 10.26 13.98 37.43
C HIS A 381 9.93 14.28 35.95
N PRO A 382 9.37 13.34 35.20
CA PRO A 382 8.86 13.60 33.85
C PRO A 382 7.61 14.46 33.94
N GLY A 383 7.59 15.56 33.19
CA GLY A 383 6.34 16.19 32.76
C GLY A 383 5.46 15.18 32.02
N PRO A 384 4.17 15.47 31.80
CA PRO A 384 3.25 14.53 31.18
C PRO A 384 3.78 14.15 29.79
N ALA A 385 4.29 12.91 29.69
CA ALA A 385 4.67 12.33 28.41
C ALA A 385 3.40 12.21 27.54
N THR A 386 3.52 12.60 26.28
CA THR A 386 2.46 12.39 25.29
C THR A 386 2.14 10.88 25.20
N THR A 387 0.93 10.52 24.83
CA THR A 387 0.49 9.13 24.69
C THR A 387 1.42 8.34 23.77
N ALA A 388 1.94 8.96 22.70
CA ALA A 388 2.96 8.44 21.79
C ALA A 388 4.27 8.01 22.46
N ALA A 389 4.76 8.82 23.40
CA ALA A 389 5.97 8.49 24.15
C ALA A 389 5.75 7.31 25.12
N ARG A 390 4.51 7.11 25.60
CA ARG A 390 4.16 5.97 26.47
C ARG A 390 4.02 4.66 25.70
N GLU A 391 3.39 4.69 24.52
CA GLU A 391 3.21 3.52 23.66
C GLU A 391 4.55 3.06 23.03
N ALA A 392 5.43 4.01 22.65
CA ALA A 392 6.78 3.70 22.19
C ALA A 392 7.71 3.13 23.29
N ALA A 393 7.38 3.36 24.57
CA ALA A 393 8.17 2.87 25.68
C ALA A 393 7.93 1.39 26.04
N GLY A 394 6.84 0.75 25.58
CA GLY A 394 6.52 -0.64 25.91
C GLY A 394 6.59 -0.95 27.42
N GLU A 395 6.00 -2.02 27.87
CA GLU A 395 6.02 -2.43 29.28
C GLU A 395 7.42 -2.79 29.86
N ASP A 396 8.44 -2.94 28.99
CA ASP A 396 9.83 -3.20 29.39
C ASP A 396 10.70 -1.94 29.25
N GLY A 397 10.70 -1.14 30.27
CA GLY A 397 11.55 0.01 30.60
C GLY A 397 12.51 0.59 29.56
N ALA A 398 12.21 1.81 29.08
CA ALA A 398 13.11 2.74 28.39
C ALA A 398 13.51 2.37 26.94
N ARG A 399 12.54 2.23 26.02
CA ARG A 399 12.83 2.30 24.58
C ARG A 399 13.18 3.75 24.21
N SER A 400 14.29 3.91 23.48
CA SER A 400 14.74 5.20 22.98
C SER A 400 13.82 5.69 21.85
N ILE A 401 13.43 6.96 21.90
CA ILE A 401 12.54 7.58 20.89
C ILE A 401 13.34 7.84 19.61
N PRO A 402 12.83 7.45 18.42
CA PRO A 402 13.52 7.72 17.16
C PRO A 402 13.77 9.21 16.95
N ILE A 403 14.85 9.55 16.24
CA ILE A 403 15.09 10.93 15.81
C ILE A 403 14.06 11.29 14.75
N PRO A 404 13.42 12.48 14.84
CA PRO A 404 12.55 12.94 13.76
C PRO A 404 13.31 12.98 12.44
N ALA A 405 12.80 12.24 11.43
CA ALA A 405 13.46 12.12 10.14
C ALA A 405 12.47 11.84 9.01
N CYS A 406 12.79 12.34 7.82
CA CYS A 406 12.04 12.11 6.58
C CYS A 406 12.95 12.20 5.35
N ALA A 407 12.39 12.16 4.15
CA ALA A 407 13.05 12.31 2.86
C ALA A 407 14.34 11.48 2.72
N PRO A 408 14.28 10.14 2.86
CA PRO A 408 15.45 9.29 2.73
C PRO A 408 15.93 9.24 1.27
N ALA A 409 17.24 9.36 1.05
CA ALA A 409 17.87 9.20 -0.25
C ALA A 409 19.12 8.33 -0.16
N SER A 410 19.33 7.44 -1.13
CA SER A 410 20.50 6.56 -1.17
C SER A 410 21.78 7.32 -1.54
N LEU A 411 22.82 7.14 -0.73
CA LEU A 411 24.20 7.57 -1.05
C LEU A 411 25.05 6.46 -1.68
N GLY A 412 24.44 5.30 -1.94
CA GLY A 412 25.12 4.08 -2.37
C GLY A 412 25.47 3.17 -1.20
N GLY A 413 25.42 1.86 -1.45
CA GLY A 413 25.53 0.83 -0.43
C GLY A 413 24.43 0.95 0.63
N ARG A 414 24.82 0.91 1.91
CA ARG A 414 23.90 1.01 3.05
C ARG A 414 23.89 2.40 3.71
N ARG A 415 24.27 3.44 2.95
CA ARG A 415 24.33 4.83 3.43
C ARG A 415 23.18 5.65 2.84
N LEU A 416 22.63 6.53 3.67
CA LEU A 416 21.50 7.39 3.34
C LEU A 416 21.83 8.86 3.67
N VAL A 417 21.26 9.77 2.88
CA VAL A 417 21.00 11.14 3.33
C VAL A 417 19.55 11.17 3.85
N LEU A 418 19.34 11.79 4.99
CA LEU A 418 18.05 11.98 5.62
C LEU A 418 17.87 13.46 5.97
N SER A 419 16.65 13.94 5.87
CA SER A 419 16.25 15.19 6.52
C SER A 419 15.92 14.87 7.97
N CYS A 420 16.66 15.42 8.92
CA CYS A 420 16.53 15.09 10.33
C CYS A 420 16.48 16.33 11.21
N ASP A 421 15.74 16.24 12.31
CA ASP A 421 15.75 17.18 13.43
C ASP A 421 16.27 16.50 14.72
N PRO A 422 17.59 16.32 14.89
CA PRO A 422 18.15 15.65 16.05
C PRO A 422 17.93 16.42 17.34
N LYS A 423 17.72 17.73 17.27
CA LYS A 423 17.52 18.63 18.42
C LYS A 423 16.05 18.77 18.79
N ARG A 424 15.12 18.27 17.95
CA ARG A 424 13.67 18.39 18.11
C ARG A 424 13.21 19.84 18.25
N THR A 425 13.77 20.69 17.39
CA THR A 425 13.45 22.13 17.34
C THR A 425 12.42 22.46 16.27
N GLY A 426 12.08 21.50 15.41
CA GLY A 426 11.26 21.71 14.23
C GLY A 426 12.04 22.26 13.04
N ASP A 427 13.38 22.20 13.07
CA ASP A 427 14.30 22.66 12.03
C ASP A 427 15.05 21.44 11.48
N TYR A 428 14.74 21.04 10.25
CA TYR A 428 15.24 19.83 9.61
C TYR A 428 16.44 20.11 8.74
N GLY A 429 17.62 19.61 9.14
CA GLY A 429 18.84 19.65 8.33
C GLY A 429 19.10 18.33 7.60
N LEU A 430 20.01 18.32 6.64
CA LEU A 430 20.48 17.10 5.96
C LEU A 430 21.60 16.42 6.75
N TYR A 431 21.44 15.14 6.96
CA TYR A 431 22.41 14.29 7.69
C TYR A 431 22.69 13.00 6.92
N VAL A 432 23.89 12.46 7.10
CA VAL A 432 24.25 11.13 6.61
C VAL A 432 24.08 10.12 7.73
N ALA A 433 23.33 9.05 7.43
CA ALA A 433 23.17 7.89 8.30
C ALA A 433 23.65 6.61 7.58
N SER A 434 24.04 5.60 8.35
CA SER A 434 24.36 4.26 7.86
C SER A 434 23.47 3.21 8.51
N LEU A 435 22.97 2.27 7.73
CA LEU A 435 22.25 1.10 8.26
C LEU A 435 23.17 0.13 9.02
N ASP A 436 24.48 0.23 8.82
CA ASP A 436 25.46 -0.55 9.56
C ASP A 436 25.78 0.06 10.94
N GLY A 437 25.08 1.15 11.28
CA GLY A 437 25.28 1.90 12.51
C GLY A 437 26.34 3.00 12.39
N GLY A 438 26.64 3.66 13.50
CA GLY A 438 27.56 4.77 13.56
C GLY A 438 26.88 6.11 13.88
N PRO A 439 27.65 7.20 13.99
CA PRO A 439 27.09 8.51 14.31
C PRO A 439 26.37 9.13 13.12
N LEU A 440 25.29 9.84 13.38
CA LEU A 440 24.63 10.71 12.43
C LEU A 440 25.57 11.89 12.10
N ALA A 441 25.94 12.05 10.84
CA ALA A 441 26.90 13.06 10.42
C ALA A 441 26.19 14.24 9.72
N PRO A 442 26.32 15.49 10.20
CA PRO A 442 25.72 16.65 9.60
C PRO A 442 26.29 16.91 8.20
N LEU A 443 25.44 17.30 7.27
CA LEU A 443 25.81 17.57 5.90
C LEU A 443 25.49 19.02 5.50
N VAL A 444 24.26 19.47 5.72
CA VAL A 444 23.75 20.84 5.52
C VAL A 444 22.70 21.11 6.60
N ASP A 445 22.78 22.27 7.22
CA ASP A 445 21.81 22.75 8.21
C ASP A 445 21.78 24.28 8.09
N LEU A 446 20.78 24.82 7.40
CA LEU A 446 20.63 26.26 7.16
C LEU A 446 19.59 26.84 8.12
N PRO A 447 19.90 27.92 8.83
CA PRO A 447 18.98 28.42 9.86
C PRO A 447 17.63 28.88 9.30
N GLY A 448 16.56 28.38 9.88
CA GLY A 448 15.18 28.82 9.63
C GLY A 448 14.53 28.28 8.36
N THR A 449 15.10 27.25 7.79
CA THR A 449 14.52 26.48 6.67
C THR A 449 14.71 24.99 6.89
N ASP A 450 13.78 24.19 6.39
CA ASP A 450 13.90 22.75 6.34
C ASP A 450 14.68 22.38 5.06
N GLU A 451 15.75 21.61 5.19
CA GLU A 451 16.49 21.02 4.09
C GLU A 451 15.93 19.63 3.79
N LEU A 452 15.32 19.48 2.59
CA LEU A 452 14.50 18.35 2.22
C LEU A 452 14.93 17.75 0.86
N ASP A 453 14.47 16.54 0.59
CA ASP A 453 14.46 15.90 -0.73
C ASP A 453 15.83 15.87 -1.41
N ALA A 454 16.84 15.44 -0.67
CA ALA A 454 18.20 15.39 -1.20
C ALA A 454 18.35 14.31 -2.28
N ALA A 455 19.00 14.64 -3.39
CA ALA A 455 19.36 13.68 -4.43
C ALA A 455 20.85 13.79 -4.79
N VAL A 456 21.52 12.65 -5.01
CA VAL A 456 22.93 12.59 -5.37
C VAL A 456 23.13 13.13 -6.79
N LEU A 457 23.94 14.17 -6.91
CA LEU A 457 24.27 14.84 -8.19
C LEU A 457 25.51 14.19 -8.81
N ALA A 458 25.35 12.93 -9.22
CA ALA A 458 26.38 12.13 -9.86
C ALA A 458 25.77 11.07 -10.78
N PRO A 459 26.50 10.57 -11.76
CA PRO A 459 26.09 9.38 -12.52
C PRO A 459 25.90 8.19 -11.59
N ARG A 460 24.85 7.39 -11.85
CA ARG A 460 24.57 6.15 -11.12
C ARG A 460 24.22 5.01 -12.07
N ARG A 461 24.36 3.79 -11.59
CA ARG A 461 23.98 2.60 -12.34
C ARG A 461 22.52 2.69 -12.76
N ARG A 462 22.27 2.43 -14.04
CA ARG A 462 20.91 2.36 -14.58
C ARG A 462 20.30 1.01 -14.23
N PRO A 463 19.11 0.96 -13.60
CA PRO A 463 18.36 -0.27 -13.39
C PRO A 463 17.95 -0.95 -14.72
N PRO A 464 17.49 -2.20 -14.70
CA PRO A 464 16.89 -2.83 -15.87
C PRO A 464 15.76 -1.98 -16.44
N VAL A 465 15.68 -1.91 -17.76
CA VAL A 465 14.54 -1.29 -18.46
C VAL A 465 13.46 -2.35 -18.60
N LEU A 466 12.30 -2.08 -18.06
CA LEU A 466 11.13 -2.96 -18.22
C LEU A 466 10.37 -2.55 -19.48
N SER A 467 10.01 -3.54 -20.31
CA SER A 467 9.18 -3.28 -21.48
C SER A 467 7.75 -2.97 -21.06
N ALA A 468 7.16 -1.94 -21.66
CA ALA A 468 5.74 -1.65 -21.49
C ALA A 468 4.93 -2.65 -22.34
N ALA A 469 4.11 -3.45 -21.69
CA ALA A 469 3.25 -4.45 -22.34
C ALA A 469 1.76 -4.11 -22.20
N ALA A 470 1.40 -3.27 -21.24
CA ALA A 470 0.01 -2.90 -20.99
C ALA A 470 -0.46 -1.77 -21.92
N THR A 471 -1.75 -1.81 -22.24
CA THR A 471 -2.41 -0.67 -22.89
C THR A 471 -2.41 0.53 -21.95
N PRO A 472 -1.97 1.72 -22.40
CA PRO A 472 -2.01 2.92 -21.59
C PRO A 472 -3.41 3.21 -21.08
N LEU A 473 -3.51 3.66 -19.83
CA LEU A 473 -4.77 4.15 -19.27
C LEU A 473 -5.20 5.41 -20.01
N PRO A 474 -6.48 5.57 -20.32
CA PRO A 474 -6.98 6.81 -20.85
C PRO A 474 -6.82 7.95 -19.82
N ASN A 475 -6.57 9.15 -20.33
CA ASN A 475 -6.51 10.39 -19.53
C ASN A 475 -7.91 11.02 -19.38
N ASP A 476 -8.93 10.20 -19.20
CA ASP A 476 -10.30 10.62 -18.98
C ASP A 476 -10.59 10.92 -17.50
N ALA A 477 -11.81 11.30 -17.23
CA ALA A 477 -12.29 11.54 -15.88
C ALA A 477 -12.80 10.24 -15.23
N PRO A 478 -12.75 10.11 -13.89
CA PRO A 478 -13.34 8.96 -13.21
C PRO A 478 -14.85 8.89 -13.45
N PRO A 479 -15.45 7.69 -13.37
CA PRO A 479 -16.91 7.53 -13.50
C PRO A 479 -17.62 8.31 -12.38
N THR A 480 -18.76 8.92 -12.73
CA THR A 480 -19.60 9.72 -11.81
C THR A 480 -20.97 9.08 -11.55
N ASP A 481 -21.30 8.00 -12.25
CA ASP A 481 -22.53 7.23 -12.04
C ASP A 481 -22.28 5.73 -12.22
N PRO A 482 -23.14 4.86 -11.63
CA PRO A 482 -22.96 3.41 -11.68
C PRO A 482 -22.92 2.81 -13.09
N THR A 483 -23.59 3.42 -14.06
CA THR A 483 -23.69 2.90 -15.43
C THR A 483 -22.39 3.03 -16.20
N THR A 484 -21.55 4.00 -15.83
CA THR A 484 -20.26 4.23 -16.48
C THR A 484 -19.23 3.15 -16.16
N PHE A 485 -19.37 2.41 -15.06
CA PHE A 485 -18.49 1.26 -14.76
C PHE A 485 -18.63 0.12 -15.78
N ALA A 486 -19.82 -0.06 -16.36
CA ALA A 486 -20.08 -1.10 -17.35
C ALA A 486 -19.68 -0.66 -18.78
N ALA A 487 -19.54 0.63 -19.03
CA ALA A 487 -19.42 1.18 -20.37
C ALA A 487 -18.06 0.97 -21.05
N HIS A 488 -17.00 0.71 -20.28
CA HIS A 488 -15.64 0.68 -20.82
C HIS A 488 -15.25 -0.64 -21.51
N GLY A 489 -16.07 -1.70 -21.38
CA GLY A 489 -15.82 -3.00 -22.05
C GLY A 489 -14.48 -3.66 -21.63
N GLN A 490 -13.72 -3.02 -20.78
CA GLN A 490 -12.44 -3.50 -20.27
C GLN A 490 -12.64 -4.18 -18.93
N SER A 491 -12.25 -5.42 -18.85
CA SER A 491 -12.43 -6.22 -17.63
C SER A 491 -11.18 -7.02 -17.28
N PHE A 492 -11.16 -7.48 -16.04
CA PHE A 492 -10.18 -8.43 -15.55
C PHE A 492 -10.87 -9.63 -14.90
N ARG A 493 -10.10 -10.68 -14.68
CA ARG A 493 -10.54 -11.87 -13.96
C ARG A 493 -10.02 -11.85 -12.51
N PHE A 494 -10.91 -12.10 -11.57
CA PHE A 494 -10.58 -12.30 -10.17
C PHE A 494 -10.65 -13.78 -9.82
N ASP A 495 -9.56 -14.31 -9.26
CA ASP A 495 -9.47 -15.65 -8.72
C ASP A 495 -9.06 -15.58 -7.24
N CYS A 496 -9.80 -16.22 -6.34
CA CYS A 496 -9.33 -16.51 -4.99
C CYS A 496 -9.20 -18.02 -4.83
N LEU A 497 -8.02 -18.48 -4.39
CA LEU A 497 -7.76 -19.92 -4.23
C LEU A 497 -8.59 -20.52 -3.10
N ASN A 498 -8.68 -19.80 -1.98
CA ASN A 498 -9.45 -20.27 -0.84
C ASN A 498 -9.70 -19.11 0.14
N VAL A 499 -10.95 -18.65 0.23
CA VAL A 499 -11.33 -17.55 1.15
C VAL A 499 -11.13 -17.91 2.63
N PHE A 500 -11.03 -19.18 2.96
CA PHE A 500 -10.81 -19.67 4.33
C PHE A 500 -9.33 -19.81 4.68
N ALA A 501 -8.42 -19.46 3.78
CA ALA A 501 -6.99 -19.54 4.03
C ALA A 501 -6.42 -18.21 4.52
N ASN A 502 -5.43 -18.30 5.39
CA ASN A 502 -4.56 -17.17 5.68
C ASN A 502 -3.65 -16.91 4.49
N ALA A 503 -3.39 -15.66 4.17
CA ALA A 503 -2.49 -15.31 3.07
C ALA A 503 -1.05 -15.72 3.41
N PRO A 504 -0.46 -16.65 2.66
CA PRO A 504 0.87 -17.17 2.99
C PRO A 504 2.00 -16.41 2.32
N VAL A 505 1.69 -15.46 1.42
CA VAL A 505 2.67 -15.07 0.40
C VAL A 505 3.55 -13.93 0.83
N ASP A 506 2.98 -12.87 1.38
CA ASP A 506 3.73 -11.68 1.70
C ASP A 506 3.65 -11.30 3.18
N VAL A 507 2.53 -11.56 3.83
CA VAL A 507 2.29 -11.22 5.24
C VAL A 507 1.42 -12.28 5.90
N PRO A 508 1.82 -12.86 7.02
CA PRO A 508 0.95 -13.74 7.79
C PRO A 508 -0.20 -12.91 8.40
N ILE A 509 -1.39 -13.14 7.90
CA ILE A 509 -2.62 -12.61 8.50
C ILE A 509 -3.33 -13.77 9.16
N PRO A 510 -3.44 -13.77 10.49
CA PRO A 510 -3.80 -14.99 11.24
C PRO A 510 -5.27 -15.38 11.16
N ASP A 511 -6.16 -14.59 10.53
CA ASP A 511 -7.57 -14.69 10.78
C ASP A 511 -8.43 -14.83 9.52
N ALA A 512 -8.32 -15.97 8.87
CA ALA A 512 -9.28 -16.35 7.85
C ALA A 512 -10.69 -16.58 8.46
N PRO A 513 -11.76 -16.34 7.72
CA PRO A 513 -13.11 -16.67 8.18
C PRO A 513 -13.28 -18.18 8.39
N PRO A 514 -14.17 -18.61 9.30
CA PRO A 514 -14.44 -20.02 9.53
C PRO A 514 -15.02 -20.66 8.27
N VAL A 515 -14.68 -21.93 8.06
CA VAL A 515 -15.21 -22.71 6.93
C VAL A 515 -16.72 -22.86 7.08
N GLN A 516 -17.47 -22.44 6.06
CA GLN A 516 -18.93 -22.60 5.99
C GLN A 516 -19.40 -22.65 4.54
N GLU A 517 -20.59 -23.15 4.31
CA GLU A 517 -21.18 -23.27 2.97
C GLU A 517 -22.13 -22.12 2.65
N GLY A 518 -22.46 -21.95 1.38
CA GLY A 518 -23.44 -20.96 0.90
C GLY A 518 -22.92 -19.51 0.91
N LEU A 519 -21.62 -19.31 1.06
CA LEU A 519 -21.04 -17.97 1.03
C LEU A 519 -21.08 -17.34 -0.35
N LYS A 520 -21.12 -16.02 -0.34
CA LYS A 520 -20.95 -15.19 -1.51
C LYS A 520 -19.90 -14.11 -1.25
N ILE A 521 -19.20 -13.72 -2.30
CA ILE A 521 -18.32 -12.55 -2.31
C ILE A 521 -19.00 -11.42 -3.06
N ARG A 522 -18.92 -10.21 -2.51
CA ARG A 522 -19.40 -8.97 -3.11
C ARG A 522 -18.23 -8.08 -3.47
N PHE A 523 -18.30 -7.47 -4.65
CA PHE A 523 -17.34 -6.49 -5.14
C PHE A 523 -18.03 -5.13 -5.25
N TYR A 524 -17.45 -4.14 -4.61
CA TYR A 524 -17.96 -2.77 -4.59
C TYR A 524 -16.95 -1.81 -5.17
N ALA A 525 -17.43 -0.80 -5.90
CA ALA A 525 -16.64 0.39 -6.20
C ALA A 525 -17.14 1.57 -5.35
N ALA A 526 -16.22 2.43 -4.92
CA ALA A 526 -16.56 3.70 -4.31
C ALA A 526 -16.76 4.75 -5.40
N LEU A 527 -18.01 5.07 -5.68
CA LEU A 527 -18.36 6.13 -6.62
C LEU A 527 -18.18 7.48 -5.95
N ALA A 528 -17.28 8.29 -6.50
CA ALA A 528 -17.05 9.65 -6.03
C ALA A 528 -18.27 10.54 -6.33
N ARG A 529 -18.90 11.08 -5.29
CA ARG A 529 -19.98 12.08 -5.38
C ARG A 529 -19.56 13.33 -4.64
N PRO A 530 -18.73 14.18 -5.24
CA PRO A 530 -18.15 15.34 -4.53
C PRO A 530 -19.17 16.37 -4.10
N GLU A 531 -20.42 16.30 -4.56
CA GLU A 531 -21.50 17.21 -4.21
C GLU A 531 -22.37 16.71 -3.04
N ALA A 532 -22.31 15.39 -2.74
CA ALA A 532 -23.12 14.81 -1.69
C ALA A 532 -22.48 14.97 -0.31
N ALA A 533 -23.28 15.26 0.71
CA ALA A 533 -22.84 15.15 2.10
C ALA A 533 -22.38 13.69 2.37
N GLY A 534 -21.11 13.52 2.73
CA GLY A 534 -20.51 12.20 2.87
C GLY A 534 -19.76 11.68 1.64
N GLY A 535 -19.88 12.34 0.49
CA GLY A 535 -18.98 12.29 -0.67
C GLY A 535 -19.08 11.05 -1.55
N ASP A 536 -19.09 9.85 -1.01
CA ASP A 536 -18.97 8.61 -1.79
C ASP A 536 -20.17 7.67 -1.57
N THR A 537 -20.47 6.90 -2.60
CA THR A 537 -21.49 5.84 -2.54
C THR A 537 -20.85 4.53 -2.96
N ALA A 538 -21.01 3.50 -2.17
CA ALA A 538 -20.64 2.16 -2.58
C ALA A 538 -21.61 1.65 -3.63
N VAL A 539 -21.07 1.19 -4.75
CA VAL A 539 -21.84 0.57 -5.84
C VAL A 539 -21.49 -0.90 -5.87
N LEU A 540 -22.48 -1.76 -5.68
CA LEU A 540 -22.30 -3.21 -5.85
C LEU A 540 -22.12 -3.51 -7.33
N LEU A 541 -20.93 -3.93 -7.71
CA LEU A 541 -20.58 -4.27 -9.10
C LEU A 541 -20.95 -5.71 -9.43
N ARG A 542 -20.67 -6.62 -8.49
CA ARG A 542 -20.87 -8.06 -8.67
C ARG A 542 -21.05 -8.76 -7.32
N GLU A 543 -21.92 -9.77 -7.30
CA GLU A 543 -21.97 -10.79 -6.26
C GLU A 543 -21.72 -12.14 -6.93
N ALA A 544 -20.88 -12.98 -6.34
CA ALA A 544 -20.52 -14.29 -6.89
C ALA A 544 -20.51 -15.34 -5.78
N PRO A 545 -20.88 -16.60 -6.06
CA PRO A 545 -20.84 -17.67 -5.09
C PRO A 545 -19.39 -18.04 -4.76
N VAL A 546 -19.14 -18.37 -3.50
CA VAL A 546 -17.94 -19.07 -3.06
C VAL A 546 -18.17 -20.56 -3.23
N GLN A 547 -17.27 -21.25 -3.92
CA GLN A 547 -17.36 -22.68 -4.14
C GLN A 547 -17.17 -23.44 -2.80
N SER A 548 -17.64 -24.67 -2.71
CA SER A 548 -17.59 -25.48 -1.49
C SER A 548 -16.17 -25.64 -0.91
N GLY A 549 -15.13 -25.55 -1.73
CA GLY A 549 -13.74 -25.57 -1.29
C GLY A 549 -13.17 -24.19 -0.91
N GLY A 550 -13.98 -23.11 -0.92
CA GLY A 550 -13.53 -21.75 -0.65
C GLY A 550 -12.99 -21.00 -1.86
N ALA A 551 -12.96 -21.60 -3.04
CA ALA A 551 -12.52 -20.93 -4.25
C ALA A 551 -13.55 -19.93 -4.77
N VAL A 552 -13.04 -18.87 -5.41
CA VAL A 552 -13.85 -17.87 -6.12
C VAL A 552 -13.26 -17.63 -7.49
N HIS A 553 -14.12 -17.64 -8.52
CA HIS A 553 -13.78 -17.25 -9.88
C HIS A 553 -14.79 -16.25 -10.41
N VAL A 554 -14.35 -15.07 -10.77
CA VAL A 554 -15.22 -14.00 -11.27
C VAL A 554 -14.60 -13.36 -12.49
N ASP A 555 -15.25 -13.51 -13.62
CA ASP A 555 -14.91 -12.82 -14.87
C ASP A 555 -15.69 -11.52 -15.02
N GLY A 556 -15.16 -10.58 -15.79
CA GLY A 556 -15.86 -9.36 -16.20
C GLY A 556 -15.98 -8.30 -15.11
N LEU A 557 -15.09 -8.29 -14.12
CA LEU A 557 -14.96 -7.16 -13.19
C LEU A 557 -14.31 -5.99 -13.94
N PRO A 558 -14.79 -4.73 -13.71
CA PRO A 558 -14.25 -3.57 -14.41
C PRO A 558 -12.80 -3.33 -14.04
N SER A 559 -11.91 -3.30 -15.04
CA SER A 559 -10.51 -2.99 -14.84
C SER A 559 -10.30 -1.52 -14.48
N ASP A 560 -9.14 -1.22 -13.90
CA ASP A 560 -8.72 0.16 -13.58
C ASP A 560 -9.71 0.92 -12.68
N THR A 561 -10.54 0.19 -11.97
CA THR A 561 -11.57 0.69 -11.06
C THR A 561 -11.20 0.26 -9.63
N PRO A 562 -10.97 1.19 -8.71
CA PRO A 562 -10.74 0.85 -7.31
C PRO A 562 -11.97 0.15 -6.70
N MET A 563 -11.76 -1.04 -6.15
CA MET A 563 -12.81 -1.89 -5.59
C MET A 563 -12.40 -2.41 -4.21
N PHE A 564 -13.39 -2.81 -3.44
CA PHE A 564 -13.18 -3.56 -2.22
C PHE A 564 -14.13 -4.75 -2.16
N GLU A 565 -13.76 -5.77 -1.42
CA GLU A 565 -14.44 -7.05 -1.35
C GLU A 565 -15.03 -7.28 0.04
N GLN A 566 -16.13 -8.04 0.07
CA GLN A 566 -16.82 -8.44 1.30
C GLN A 566 -17.41 -9.85 1.15
N LEU A 567 -17.20 -10.72 2.16
CA LEU A 567 -17.88 -12.00 2.23
C LEU A 567 -19.18 -11.87 3.00
N VAL A 568 -20.23 -12.49 2.46
CA VAL A 568 -21.54 -12.59 3.11
C VAL A 568 -22.00 -14.05 3.12
N ASP A 569 -22.83 -14.39 4.10
CA ASP A 569 -23.48 -15.69 4.21
C ASP A 569 -24.68 -15.83 3.24
N ALA A 570 -25.37 -16.97 3.28
CA ALA A 570 -26.55 -17.24 2.46
C ALA A 570 -27.69 -16.24 2.71
N HIS A 571 -27.75 -15.60 3.87
CA HIS A 571 -28.76 -14.63 4.27
C HIS A 571 -28.35 -13.19 3.94
N GLY A 572 -27.11 -12.98 3.47
CA GLY A 572 -26.54 -11.68 3.13
C GLY A 572 -25.89 -10.96 4.31
N HIS A 573 -25.73 -11.60 5.47
CA HIS A 573 -24.99 -11.04 6.61
C HIS A 573 -23.48 -11.16 6.38
N VAL A 574 -22.76 -10.17 6.87
CA VAL A 574 -21.30 -10.13 6.75
C VAL A 574 -20.65 -11.24 7.57
N VAL A 575 -19.87 -12.08 6.93
CA VAL A 575 -19.11 -13.15 7.59
C VAL A 575 -18.11 -12.56 8.56
N ARG A 576 -17.96 -13.19 9.74
CA ARG A 576 -17.05 -12.74 10.81
C ARG A 576 -15.97 -13.76 11.08
N SER A 577 -14.77 -13.26 11.30
CA SER A 577 -13.64 -14.00 11.84
C SER A 577 -13.30 -13.50 13.25
N VAL A 578 -12.25 -14.06 13.85
CA VAL A 578 -11.78 -13.64 15.17
C VAL A 578 -11.32 -12.17 15.17
N SER A 579 -10.71 -11.70 14.06
CA SER A 579 -10.24 -10.30 13.93
C SER A 579 -11.28 -9.32 13.43
N GLY A 580 -12.50 -9.76 13.14
CA GLY A 580 -13.57 -8.88 12.70
C GLY A 580 -14.29 -9.39 11.44
N PRO A 581 -15.09 -8.53 10.80
CA PRO A 581 -15.84 -8.90 9.61
C PRO A 581 -14.91 -9.17 8.42
N ALA A 582 -15.26 -10.14 7.59
CA ALA A 582 -14.57 -10.46 6.33
C ALA A 582 -14.90 -9.40 5.28
N HIS A 583 -14.24 -8.26 5.42
CA HIS A 583 -14.41 -7.05 4.63
C HIS A 583 -13.03 -6.44 4.39
N VAL A 584 -12.70 -6.16 3.14
CA VAL A 584 -11.43 -5.54 2.78
C VAL A 584 -11.45 -4.07 3.17
N PRO A 585 -10.55 -3.64 4.05
CA PRO A 585 -10.60 -2.29 4.63
C PRO A 585 -9.93 -1.22 3.75
N GLY A 586 -9.51 -1.57 2.56
CA GLY A 586 -8.92 -0.66 1.58
C GLY A 586 -9.44 -0.97 0.18
N MET A 587 -8.91 -0.29 -0.83
CA MET A 587 -9.34 -0.48 -2.21
C MET A 587 -8.26 -1.13 -3.05
N ASN A 588 -8.65 -2.09 -3.86
CA ASN A 588 -7.82 -2.82 -4.79
C ASN A 588 -8.17 -2.46 -6.23
N VAL A 589 -7.22 -2.64 -7.13
CA VAL A 589 -7.41 -2.35 -8.55
C VAL A 589 -6.63 -3.36 -9.39
N ALA A 590 -7.16 -3.73 -10.54
CA ALA A 590 -6.46 -4.55 -11.51
C ALA A 590 -6.57 -3.97 -12.92
N ARG A 591 -5.58 -4.29 -13.75
CA ARG A 591 -5.48 -3.79 -15.13
C ARG A 591 -6.25 -4.66 -16.11
N PHE A 592 -6.64 -4.06 -17.24
CA PHE A 592 -7.28 -4.75 -18.35
C PHE A 592 -6.42 -5.91 -18.89
N GLY A 593 -7.07 -7.04 -19.15
CA GLY A 593 -6.42 -8.22 -19.71
C GLY A 593 -5.49 -8.96 -18.74
N THR A 594 -5.42 -8.51 -17.48
CA THR A 594 -4.71 -9.22 -16.41
C THR A 594 -5.68 -10.08 -15.61
N GLY A 595 -5.15 -10.96 -14.77
CA GLY A 595 -5.91 -11.63 -13.72
C GLY A 595 -5.40 -11.14 -12.36
N THR A 596 -6.24 -11.27 -11.37
CA THR A 596 -5.87 -11.04 -9.98
C THR A 596 -6.09 -12.33 -9.22
N LYS A 597 -5.06 -12.84 -8.56
CA LYS A 597 -5.17 -14.01 -7.69
C LYS A 597 -5.01 -13.62 -6.24
N CYS A 598 -5.95 -14.07 -5.44
CA CYS A 598 -5.93 -13.93 -4.00
C CYS A 598 -5.76 -15.32 -3.38
N VAL A 599 -4.98 -15.44 -2.30
CA VAL A 599 -4.80 -16.72 -1.61
C VAL A 599 -5.80 -16.91 -0.47
N GLY A 600 -6.31 -15.82 0.07
CA GLY A 600 -7.33 -15.82 1.13
C GLY A 600 -8.12 -14.52 1.10
N CYS A 601 -9.24 -14.47 1.84
CA CYS A 601 -10.07 -13.28 1.96
C CYS A 601 -10.15 -12.85 3.43
N HIS A 602 -9.33 -11.90 3.81
CA HIS A 602 -9.25 -11.36 5.17
C HIS A 602 -8.68 -9.95 5.17
N LEU A 603 -8.65 -9.31 6.33
CA LEU A 603 -8.16 -7.95 6.48
C LEU A 603 -6.71 -7.80 5.96
N GLY A 604 -6.52 -6.97 4.92
CA GLY A 604 -5.19 -6.61 4.43
C GLY A 604 -4.50 -7.68 3.58
N HIS A 605 -5.23 -8.47 2.83
CA HIS A 605 -4.63 -9.42 1.89
C HIS A 605 -3.92 -8.72 0.75
N SER A 606 -2.85 -9.32 0.27
CA SER A 606 -2.22 -8.89 -0.98
C SER A 606 -2.88 -9.58 -2.16
N ILE A 607 -3.27 -8.79 -3.13
CA ILE A 607 -3.66 -9.27 -4.43
C ILE A 607 -2.38 -9.59 -5.21
N ILE A 608 -2.25 -10.83 -5.65
CA ILE A 608 -1.15 -11.24 -6.51
C ILE A 608 -1.58 -10.98 -7.96
N PRO A 609 -1.01 -9.99 -8.64
CA PRO A 609 -1.30 -9.79 -10.04
C PRO A 609 -0.80 -10.97 -10.85
N VAL A 610 -1.64 -11.49 -11.73
CA VAL A 610 -1.31 -12.54 -12.66
C VAL A 610 -1.13 -11.93 -14.04
N ALA A 611 0.11 -11.80 -14.50
CA ALA A 611 0.34 -11.65 -15.92
C ALA A 611 0.37 -13.01 -16.60
N ARG A 612 -0.01 -13.05 -17.85
CA ARG A 612 0.03 -14.28 -18.67
C ARG A 612 1.37 -14.99 -18.68
N SER A 613 2.48 -14.31 -18.37
CA SER A 613 3.83 -14.87 -18.45
C SER A 613 4.63 -14.88 -17.15
N SER A 614 4.13 -14.41 -16.02
CA SER A 614 4.98 -14.11 -14.85
C SER A 614 4.83 -15.04 -13.65
N PHE A 615 3.98 -16.06 -13.72
CA PHE A 615 3.95 -17.12 -12.70
C PHE A 615 4.96 -18.23 -12.92
N GLU A 616 5.61 -18.26 -14.09
CA GLU A 616 6.71 -19.16 -14.32
C GLU A 616 7.78 -18.96 -13.23
N GLY A 617 7.81 -19.89 -12.30
CA GLY A 617 8.88 -20.04 -11.34
C GLY A 617 8.71 -19.43 -9.93
N LYS A 618 7.64 -18.72 -9.61
CA LYS A 618 7.46 -18.24 -8.22
C LYS A 618 6.97 -19.35 -7.30
N ARG A 619 7.72 -19.59 -6.24
CA ARG A 619 7.41 -20.58 -5.20
C ARG A 619 6.71 -19.94 -4.02
N PHE A 620 5.71 -20.61 -3.47
CA PHE A 620 4.96 -20.17 -2.30
C PHE A 620 4.52 -21.34 -1.42
N ASN A 621 4.12 -21.06 -0.18
CA ASN A 621 3.49 -22.05 0.69
C ASN A 621 1.98 -22.09 0.42
N ALA A 622 1.52 -23.11 -0.28
CA ALA A 622 0.11 -23.31 -0.61
C ALA A 622 -0.68 -24.07 0.48
N ALA A 623 -0.02 -24.58 1.52
CA ALA A 623 -0.69 -25.40 2.54
C ALA A 623 -1.81 -24.64 3.29
N PRO A 624 -1.64 -23.38 3.71
CA PRO A 624 -2.74 -22.62 4.33
C PRO A 624 -3.94 -22.37 3.42
N ALA A 625 -3.77 -22.50 2.10
CA ALA A 625 -4.86 -22.36 1.12
C ALA A 625 -5.62 -23.69 0.86
N ALA A 626 -5.22 -24.76 1.52
CA ALA A 626 -5.89 -26.04 1.37
C ALA A 626 -7.10 -26.17 2.33
N ARG A 627 -8.14 -26.87 1.88
CA ARG A 627 -9.12 -27.45 2.79
C ARG A 627 -8.45 -28.63 3.49
N VAL A 628 -8.36 -28.59 4.82
CA VAL A 628 -7.70 -29.64 5.60
C VAL A 628 -8.73 -30.53 6.28
N THR A 629 -8.63 -31.82 6.05
CA THR A 629 -9.44 -32.84 6.68
C THR A 629 -8.55 -33.91 7.31
N ALA A 630 -9.05 -34.58 8.32
CA ALA A 630 -8.33 -35.66 8.99
C ALA A 630 -9.24 -36.82 9.33
N SER A 631 -8.68 -38.02 9.52
CA SER A 631 -9.39 -39.24 9.88
C SER A 631 -10.04 -39.13 11.24
N SER A 632 -9.42 -38.45 12.20
CA SER A 632 -9.94 -38.14 13.52
C SER A 632 -9.27 -36.88 14.11
N THR A 633 -9.88 -36.34 15.17
CA THR A 633 -9.33 -35.20 15.92
C THR A 633 -9.62 -35.41 17.41
N ALA A 634 -8.59 -35.26 18.23
CA ALA A 634 -8.69 -35.35 19.66
C ALA A 634 -9.53 -34.22 20.26
N SER A 635 -10.44 -34.57 21.18
CA SER A 635 -11.28 -33.57 21.85
C SER A 635 -10.44 -32.51 22.59
N GLY A 636 -10.85 -31.25 22.50
CA GLY A 636 -10.19 -30.15 23.17
C GLY A 636 -8.89 -29.69 22.49
N THR A 637 -8.68 -29.99 21.19
CA THR A 637 -7.56 -29.52 20.38
C THR A 637 -8.02 -28.65 19.20
N ALA A 638 -7.11 -27.89 18.61
CA ALA A 638 -7.43 -26.95 17.52
C ALA A 638 -7.87 -27.62 16.21
N GLY A 639 -7.68 -28.93 16.06
CA GLY A 639 -8.11 -29.70 14.89
C GLY A 639 -7.19 -29.61 13.68
N PRO A 640 -7.64 -30.17 12.52
CA PRO A 640 -6.81 -30.28 11.32
C PRO A 640 -6.23 -28.96 10.79
N PRO A 641 -6.94 -27.82 10.83
CA PRO A 641 -6.37 -26.56 10.36
C PRO A 641 -5.12 -26.10 11.12
N ALA A 642 -4.91 -26.54 12.36
CA ALA A 642 -3.71 -26.22 13.12
C ALA A 642 -2.42 -26.82 12.51
N ALA A 643 -2.54 -27.80 11.61
CA ALA A 643 -1.38 -28.34 10.89
C ALA A 643 -0.96 -27.52 9.67
N VAL A 644 -1.61 -26.40 9.36
CA VAL A 644 -1.29 -25.53 8.23
C VAL A 644 -1.39 -24.03 8.59
N ASP A 645 -1.43 -23.71 9.87
CA ASP A 645 -1.61 -22.35 10.38
C ASP A 645 -0.27 -21.60 10.58
N ARG A 646 0.85 -22.23 10.25
CA ARG A 646 2.22 -21.74 10.37
C ARG A 646 2.71 -21.56 11.81
N ARG A 647 2.05 -22.15 12.78
CA ARG A 647 2.41 -22.09 14.19
C ARG A 647 3.08 -23.40 14.60
N THR A 648 4.38 -23.36 14.85
CA THR A 648 5.15 -24.52 15.33
C THR A 648 5.54 -24.41 16.81
N VAL A 649 5.22 -23.28 17.45
CA VAL A 649 5.57 -23.01 18.86
C VAL A 649 4.30 -22.63 19.63
N GLY A 650 4.07 -23.31 20.73
CA GLY A 650 2.89 -23.14 21.60
C GLY A 650 2.48 -24.42 22.29
N PRO A 651 1.37 -24.41 23.04
CA PRO A 651 0.76 -25.64 23.58
C PRO A 651 0.40 -26.61 22.43
N ALA A 652 0.71 -27.89 22.60
CA ALA A 652 0.45 -28.91 21.57
C ALA A 652 -1.03 -28.92 21.11
N SER A 653 -1.97 -28.69 22.03
CA SER A 653 -3.40 -28.58 21.75
C SER A 653 -3.77 -27.48 20.76
N ASP A 654 -2.94 -26.44 20.65
CA ASP A 654 -3.23 -25.19 19.90
C ASP A 654 -2.47 -25.10 18.59
N VAL A 655 -1.30 -25.78 18.49
CA VAL A 655 -0.35 -25.62 17.37
C VAL A 655 -0.18 -26.90 16.55
N ALA A 656 -1.02 -27.90 16.75
CA ALA A 656 -0.92 -29.16 16.01
C ALA A 656 -2.29 -29.79 15.76
N TRP A 657 -2.42 -30.48 14.63
CA TRP A 657 -3.41 -31.52 14.53
C TRP A 657 -3.01 -32.71 15.39
N ILE A 658 -3.89 -33.13 16.26
CA ILE A 658 -3.74 -34.32 17.14
C ILE A 658 -4.90 -35.26 16.87
N ALA A 659 -4.62 -36.50 16.46
CA ALA A 659 -5.60 -37.50 16.22
C ALA A 659 -6.07 -38.19 17.53
N ASP A 660 -7.20 -38.90 17.50
CA ASP A 660 -7.73 -39.63 18.67
C ASP A 660 -6.92 -40.90 18.97
N ALA A 661 -6.25 -41.49 17.98
CA ALA A 661 -5.55 -42.76 18.07
C ALA A 661 -4.12 -42.69 17.55
N ALA A 662 -3.31 -43.72 17.81
CA ALA A 662 -1.94 -43.84 17.39
C ALA A 662 -1.77 -44.49 16.00
N GLU A 663 -2.73 -45.27 15.52
CA GLU A 663 -2.62 -46.01 14.27
C GLU A 663 -3.74 -45.67 13.30
N GLY A 664 -3.48 -45.86 12.01
CA GLY A 664 -4.44 -45.67 10.93
C GLY A 664 -4.86 -44.25 10.64
N GLN A 665 -4.18 -43.28 11.21
CA GLN A 665 -4.54 -41.88 11.10
C GLN A 665 -3.97 -41.23 9.85
N SER A 666 -4.73 -40.27 9.27
CA SER A 666 -4.30 -39.49 8.13
C SER A 666 -4.81 -38.06 8.23
N ILE A 667 -4.07 -37.14 7.59
CA ILE A 667 -4.45 -35.75 7.36
C ILE A 667 -4.31 -35.46 5.87
N ARG A 668 -5.30 -34.77 5.31
CA ARG A 668 -5.41 -34.52 3.88
C ARG A 668 -5.61 -33.03 3.62
N LEU A 669 -4.86 -32.53 2.66
CA LEU A 669 -4.93 -31.17 2.12
C LEU A 669 -5.53 -31.25 0.72
N ASP A 670 -6.62 -30.53 0.47
CA ASP A 670 -7.29 -30.45 -0.84
C ASP A 670 -7.28 -29.00 -1.32
N TRP A 671 -6.82 -28.76 -2.57
CA TRP A 671 -6.85 -27.47 -3.22
C TRP A 671 -7.88 -27.47 -4.35
N THR A 672 -8.62 -26.39 -4.47
CA THR A 672 -9.61 -26.22 -5.54
C THR A 672 -8.98 -26.00 -6.93
N THR A 673 -7.74 -25.52 -6.96
CA THR A 673 -6.94 -25.37 -8.19
C THR A 673 -5.69 -26.19 -8.06
N PRO A 674 -5.34 -27.02 -9.06
CA PRO A 674 -4.11 -27.79 -9.02
C PRO A 674 -2.87 -26.91 -8.86
N ILE A 675 -1.90 -27.38 -8.09
CA ILE A 675 -0.61 -26.75 -7.86
C ILE A 675 0.51 -27.68 -8.35
N GLU A 676 1.65 -27.10 -8.71
CA GLU A 676 2.89 -27.84 -8.92
C GLU A 676 3.69 -27.84 -7.63
N LEU A 677 3.86 -28.99 -7.06
CA LEU A 677 4.46 -29.16 -5.74
C LEU A 677 5.94 -29.54 -5.87
N ASP A 678 6.85 -28.63 -5.55
CA ASP A 678 8.29 -28.88 -5.54
C ASP A 678 8.72 -29.68 -4.30
N SER A 679 8.18 -29.33 -3.12
CA SER A 679 8.46 -30.07 -1.88
C SER A 679 7.39 -29.81 -0.80
N LEU A 680 7.29 -30.77 0.13
CA LEU A 680 6.63 -30.60 1.43
C LEU A 680 7.69 -30.39 2.50
N ILE A 681 7.33 -29.66 3.55
CA ILE A 681 8.12 -29.54 4.79
C ILE A 681 7.20 -29.94 5.94
N LEU A 682 7.54 -31.04 6.59
CA LEU A 682 6.75 -31.64 7.65
C LEU A 682 7.41 -31.34 9.01
N TYR A 683 6.68 -30.72 9.92
CA TYR A 683 7.15 -30.37 11.25
C TYR A 683 6.54 -31.29 12.30
N ALA A 684 7.38 -31.93 13.09
CA ALA A 684 6.97 -32.65 14.27
C ALA A 684 6.71 -31.72 15.45
N LEU A 685 5.93 -32.15 16.42
CA LEU A 685 5.86 -31.50 17.71
C LEU A 685 7.21 -31.57 18.44
N GLY A 686 7.63 -30.46 19.06
CA GLY A 686 8.74 -30.46 19.99
C GLY A 686 8.39 -31.23 21.27
N ALA A 687 9.37 -31.90 21.86
CA ALA A 687 9.19 -32.53 23.16
C ALA A 687 8.89 -31.47 24.24
N ASN A 688 7.85 -31.69 25.02
CA ASN A 688 7.47 -30.86 26.15
C ASN A 688 7.07 -31.75 27.33
N PRO A 689 8.01 -32.04 28.24
CA PRO A 689 7.76 -32.92 29.40
C PRO A 689 6.64 -32.41 30.30
N SER A 690 6.46 -31.11 30.45
CA SER A 690 5.43 -30.53 31.33
C SER A 690 4.01 -30.77 30.81
N SER A 691 3.82 -30.98 29.52
CA SER A 691 2.54 -31.31 28.89
C SER A 691 2.38 -32.82 28.58
N GLY A 692 3.36 -33.64 28.95
CA GLY A 692 3.36 -35.08 28.63
C GLY A 692 3.49 -35.34 27.12
N THR A 693 4.25 -34.49 26.39
CA THR A 693 4.48 -34.60 24.94
C THR A 693 5.93 -35.00 24.68
N ASP A 694 6.14 -36.19 24.13
CA ASP A 694 7.42 -36.71 23.68
C ASP A 694 7.28 -37.51 22.37
N LEU A 695 6.19 -37.27 21.62
CA LEU A 695 5.87 -37.93 20.37
C LEU A 695 6.98 -37.79 19.34
N ARG A 696 7.30 -38.91 18.68
CA ARG A 696 8.17 -38.98 17.53
C ARG A 696 7.46 -39.66 16.37
N VAL A 697 7.33 -38.99 15.26
CA VAL A 697 6.86 -39.58 13.99
C VAL A 697 8.07 -40.06 13.22
N ARG A 698 8.29 -41.36 13.19
CA ARG A 698 9.49 -42.00 12.61
C ARG A 698 9.35 -42.28 11.12
N GLU A 699 8.15 -42.56 10.68
CA GLU A 699 7.83 -42.81 9.28
C GLU A 699 6.46 -42.24 8.92
N CYS A 700 6.35 -41.76 7.68
CA CYS A 700 5.12 -41.19 7.15
C CYS A 700 5.01 -41.54 5.66
N ASP A 701 3.86 -42.00 5.21
CA ASP A 701 3.54 -42.16 3.80
C ASP A 701 2.82 -40.91 3.30
N VAL A 702 3.19 -40.45 2.11
CA VAL A 702 2.61 -39.28 1.43
C VAL A 702 2.03 -39.74 0.10
N ALA A 703 0.75 -39.52 -0.11
CA ALA A 703 0.06 -39.79 -1.36
C ALA A 703 -0.36 -38.49 -2.04
N PHE A 704 -0.15 -38.40 -3.33
CA PHE A 704 -0.42 -37.25 -4.18
C PHE A 704 -1.57 -37.56 -5.13
N PHE A 705 -2.49 -36.60 -5.28
CA PHE A 705 -3.71 -36.81 -6.08
C PHE A 705 -3.88 -35.67 -7.09
N LEU A 706 -4.50 -36.00 -8.23
CA LEU A 706 -4.98 -35.07 -9.22
C LEU A 706 -6.32 -35.58 -9.77
N ASN A 707 -7.35 -34.75 -9.71
CA ASN A 707 -8.71 -35.11 -10.11
C ASN A 707 -9.21 -36.41 -9.44
N GLY A 708 -8.91 -36.55 -8.14
CA GLY A 708 -9.30 -37.71 -7.32
C GLY A 708 -8.50 -39.00 -7.58
N ARG A 709 -7.53 -38.99 -8.50
CA ARG A 709 -6.66 -40.15 -8.77
C ARG A 709 -5.29 -39.98 -8.14
N SER A 710 -4.75 -41.05 -7.53
CA SER A 710 -3.39 -41.03 -7.01
C SER A 710 -2.40 -40.98 -8.17
N VAL A 711 -1.59 -39.91 -8.22
CA VAL A 711 -0.57 -39.68 -9.28
C VAL A 711 0.82 -40.04 -8.82
N ALA A 712 1.09 -40.02 -7.51
CA ALA A 712 2.35 -40.44 -6.93
C ALA A 712 2.20 -40.86 -5.48
N ARG A 713 3.15 -41.61 -4.96
CA ARG A 713 3.30 -41.93 -3.53
C ARG A 713 4.77 -41.89 -3.15
N GLN A 714 5.03 -41.41 -1.95
CA GLN A 714 6.37 -41.32 -1.40
C GLN A 714 6.39 -41.75 0.05
N ALA A 715 7.38 -42.51 0.44
CA ALA A 715 7.58 -42.93 1.81
C ALA A 715 8.69 -42.07 2.47
N VAL A 716 8.39 -41.41 3.56
CA VAL A 716 9.37 -40.72 4.42
C VAL A 716 9.82 -41.72 5.46
N ARG A 717 11.06 -42.17 5.36
CA ARG A 717 11.66 -43.20 6.24
C ARG A 717 12.67 -42.62 7.23
N SER A 718 12.53 -41.31 7.52
CA SER A 718 13.30 -40.62 8.54
C SER A 718 12.35 -40.01 9.58
N GLU A 719 12.82 -39.89 10.81
CA GLU A 719 12.10 -39.21 11.88
C GLU A 719 11.84 -37.75 11.49
N LEU A 720 10.58 -37.29 11.66
CA LEU A 720 10.22 -35.90 11.42
C LEU A 720 10.85 -34.99 12.48
N SER A 721 11.43 -33.90 12.02
CA SER A 721 12.08 -32.90 12.87
C SER A 721 11.14 -31.76 13.26
N PRO A 722 11.19 -31.23 14.47
CA PRO A 722 10.55 -29.96 14.83
C PRO A 722 11.05 -28.75 14.02
N GLN A 723 12.25 -28.82 13.43
CA GLN A 723 12.82 -27.80 12.55
C GLN A 723 12.37 -27.96 11.10
N GLY A 724 11.59 -28.99 10.80
CA GLY A 724 11.10 -29.32 9.48
C GLY A 724 11.89 -30.41 8.75
N THR A 725 11.18 -31.40 8.24
CA THR A 725 11.70 -32.47 7.39
C THR A 725 11.26 -32.23 5.96
N LYS A 726 12.20 -32.00 5.05
CA LYS A 726 11.90 -31.72 3.64
C LYS A 726 11.67 -33.00 2.86
N VAL A 727 10.54 -33.07 2.16
CA VAL A 727 10.17 -34.14 1.22
C VAL A 727 10.17 -33.55 -0.19
N ALA A 728 11.10 -33.97 -1.06
CA ALA A 728 11.15 -33.47 -2.42
C ALA A 728 10.04 -34.11 -3.26
N CYS A 729 9.24 -33.31 -3.94
CA CYS A 729 8.09 -33.75 -4.74
C CYS A 729 8.30 -33.62 -6.25
N GLY A 730 9.40 -32.98 -6.68
CA GLY A 730 9.83 -32.95 -8.08
C GLY A 730 8.93 -32.17 -9.04
N GLY A 731 8.12 -31.23 -8.54
CA GLY A 731 7.19 -30.45 -9.38
C GLY A 731 5.93 -31.23 -9.75
N VAL A 732 5.53 -32.22 -8.97
CA VAL A 732 4.32 -33.02 -9.26
C VAL A 732 3.09 -32.11 -9.22
N ARG A 733 2.22 -32.22 -10.25
CA ARG A 733 0.96 -31.51 -10.32
C ARG A 733 -0.09 -32.22 -9.51
N VAL A 734 -0.70 -31.54 -8.54
CA VAL A 734 -1.64 -32.11 -7.57
C VAL A 734 -2.78 -31.12 -7.24
N ASP A 735 -3.93 -31.68 -6.92
CA ASP A 735 -5.05 -30.99 -6.27
C ASP A 735 -5.28 -31.48 -4.83
N ALA A 736 -4.61 -32.58 -4.42
CA ALA A 736 -4.63 -32.99 -3.02
C ALA A 736 -3.36 -33.75 -2.63
N VAL A 737 -3.06 -33.69 -1.32
CA VAL A 737 -2.00 -34.47 -0.67
C VAL A 737 -2.56 -35.10 0.60
N GLU A 738 -2.31 -36.37 0.82
CA GLU A 738 -2.65 -37.09 2.05
C GLU A 738 -1.37 -37.60 2.72
N LEU A 739 -1.24 -37.28 4.00
CA LEU A 739 -0.16 -37.76 4.86
C LEU A 739 -0.70 -38.80 5.82
N ARG A 740 0.00 -39.90 5.93
CA ARG A 740 -0.33 -41.01 6.85
C ARG A 740 0.91 -41.38 7.65
N PRO A 741 1.04 -40.96 8.89
CA PRO A 741 2.07 -41.44 9.81
C PRO A 741 1.90 -42.97 9.99
N THR A 742 2.97 -43.73 9.67
CA THR A 742 2.93 -45.20 9.67
C THR A 742 3.70 -45.78 10.82
N ARG A 743 4.64 -45.04 11.43
CA ARG A 743 5.39 -45.47 12.59
C ARG A 743 5.64 -44.28 13.54
N THR A 744 5.09 -44.41 14.73
CA THR A 744 5.22 -43.42 15.78
C THR A 744 5.72 -44.06 17.07
N SER A 745 6.28 -43.26 17.97
CA SER A 745 6.62 -43.64 19.34
C SER A 745 6.46 -42.47 20.27
N GLY A 746 6.19 -42.73 21.56
CA GLY A 746 5.96 -41.68 22.54
C GLY A 746 4.50 -41.25 22.65
N LYS A 747 4.26 -40.15 23.37
CA LYS A 747 2.91 -39.68 23.72
C LYS A 747 2.74 -38.20 23.33
N VAL A 748 1.51 -37.80 23.11
CA VAL A 748 1.09 -36.42 23.04
C VAL A 748 -0.07 -36.19 24.00
N LEU A 749 0.01 -35.17 24.84
CA LEU A 749 -0.94 -34.91 25.94
C LEU A 749 -1.14 -36.12 26.82
N GLY A 750 -0.06 -36.85 27.13
CA GLY A 750 -0.04 -38.02 28.01
C GLY A 750 -0.65 -39.31 27.42
N ARG A 751 -1.05 -39.35 26.17
CA ARG A 751 -1.63 -40.50 25.48
C ARG A 751 -0.89 -40.85 24.19
N GLU A 752 -0.92 -42.12 23.80
CA GLU A 752 -0.44 -42.58 22.52
C GLU A 752 -1.38 -42.11 21.41
N ARG A 753 -0.93 -41.15 20.61
CA ARG A 753 -1.69 -40.48 19.53
C ARG A 753 -0.74 -40.08 18.43
N VAL A 754 -1.27 -39.84 17.23
CA VAL A 754 -0.55 -39.17 16.13
C VAL A 754 -0.78 -37.68 16.22
N ALA A 755 0.28 -36.91 15.91
CA ALA A 755 0.16 -35.47 15.72
C ALA A 755 1.15 -34.96 14.67
N ILE A 756 0.77 -33.91 13.96
CA ILE A 756 1.60 -33.13 13.06
C ILE A 756 1.50 -31.67 13.48
N ALA A 757 2.63 -31.02 13.73
CA ALA A 757 2.65 -29.62 14.15
C ALA A 757 2.36 -28.69 12.98
N GLU A 758 3.04 -28.91 11.84
CA GLU A 758 2.85 -28.06 10.67
C GLU A 758 3.18 -28.82 9.38
N ILE A 759 2.46 -28.49 8.32
CA ILE A 759 2.70 -28.94 6.95
C ILE A 759 2.85 -27.68 6.11
N ALA A 760 4.06 -27.43 5.64
CA ALA A 760 4.30 -26.35 4.69
C ALA A 760 4.61 -26.92 3.29
N THR A 761 4.32 -26.15 2.26
CA THR A 761 4.59 -26.52 0.89
C THR A 761 5.54 -25.53 0.22
N VAL A 762 6.36 -26.02 -0.70
CA VAL A 762 7.01 -25.19 -1.71
C VAL A 762 6.36 -25.54 -3.04
N ALA A 763 5.47 -24.69 -3.49
CA ALA A 763 4.62 -24.95 -4.65
C ALA A 763 4.68 -23.80 -5.65
N ARG A 764 4.28 -24.09 -6.89
CA ARG A 764 3.99 -23.12 -7.95
C ARG A 764 2.55 -23.29 -8.39
N MET A 765 1.96 -22.23 -8.96
CA MET A 765 0.66 -22.38 -9.61
C MET A 765 0.85 -23.26 -10.84
N ALA A 766 0.01 -24.28 -11.00
CA ALA A 766 -0.04 -25.04 -12.23
C ALA A 766 -0.54 -24.15 -13.37
N GLU A 767 0.07 -24.21 -14.52
CA GLU A 767 -0.43 -23.54 -15.72
C GLU A 767 -1.81 -24.08 -16.10
N TYR A 768 -2.70 -23.18 -16.52
CA TYR A 768 -4.03 -23.53 -17.02
C TYR A 768 -3.95 -24.15 -18.40
#